data_e2f70303358ce812fd127da3142b984b
#
_entry.id   e2f70303358ce812fd127da3142b984b
#
_cell.length_a   1.000
_cell.length_b   1.000
_cell.length_c   1.000
_cell.angle_alpha   90.00
_cell.angle_beta   90.00
_cell.angle_gamma   90.00
#
_symmetry.space_group_name_H-M   'P 1'
#
loop_
_entity.id
_entity.type
_entity.pdbx_description
1 polymer ?
#
loop_
_entity_poly.entity_id
_entity_poly.type
_entity_poly.pdbx_seq_one_letter_code
_entity_poly.pdbx_strand_id
1 'polypeptide(L)'
;MKAYTIHVTGIVQGIGFRPFVSKLAHELELVGTVRNDTNGVEIYIQGMEKSCKDFVGRLQSDLPLHGRIDTLQVETAELQRLESFTITLSQGAKGNAFIGADMAPCAACLEEIQDSKNRRFQYGFTNCTNCGPRYTIIESTPYDREKTSMRIFPMCKPCQEEYEDLQGRRYHAEPNACDQCGPEFSLKHMDGTVIASGMEAIELAKYHVQQGSIVALKGVGGYHLVCDALQDAVVQKLRLRKGRPRKPLAVMAGSLETAKHYVHISEIEKEVLLSPARPIVLLRKITEYNTDSIQAKTNATFERDIVYKDVSKIHQKQKITNEEYPVAYEQTVDKTMVSPRLPIAPSVAPGMNTLGVVLPYAPYHYSLVPTDALWVMTSANRSGDPVLYDDVQAFDELAGIADYILTHNRKIISPVDDSVVQVVNHKPIMIRRSRGYVPISISVVALDTSPTMLAMGADMKASFAMNRKSHAILSPYMGDMEHQRVQELLWTTTNRYEDLFQLQPSQVVVDAHPKYYTSQCGRAYAEKYQLPIIEIQHHHAHVGAVLAECNIDAPVLGICFDGTGYGTDGTLWGGEFLYCHKSYMERLAHLSSAPLPGGEIAVREPWRQALWYVNQLYPDAPPKVIERWKESLPKGWQVLEKMLPHMQMIQSSSGGRLFDTVASLLGLGHVHLYDAHLAIELEQMALSEVGDILPMMMDNHVLDSMTLVRSIIKELERGESVTKISADFHKTLIYYIGEMAKRCCEERHISHIVLCGGVFQNRILLEGVMNELDEYTIHIPTESPMNDGGIALGQLWLGSQMQR
;
A
#
# COMPACT_ATOMS: atom_id res chain seq x y z
N MET A 1 -28.30 -31.80 31.07
CA MET A 1 -27.93 -30.47 30.62
C MET A 1 -26.53 -30.14 31.15
N LYS A 2 -25.73 -29.48 30.35
CA LYS A 2 -24.39 -28.98 30.73
C LYS A 2 -24.32 -27.50 30.42
N ALA A 3 -23.49 -26.77 31.11
CA ALA A 3 -23.20 -25.38 30.82
C ALA A 3 -21.69 -25.14 30.66
N TYR A 4 -21.32 -24.25 29.76
CA TYR A 4 -19.94 -23.88 29.49
C TYR A 4 -19.82 -22.37 29.31
N THR A 5 -18.73 -21.83 29.82
CA THR A 5 -18.23 -20.51 29.46
C THR A 5 -17.09 -20.69 28.45
N ILE A 6 -17.15 -19.97 27.32
CA ILE A 6 -16.19 -20.08 26.24
C ILE A 6 -15.59 -18.68 26.01
N HIS A 7 -14.27 -18.58 26.12
CA HIS A 7 -13.52 -17.37 25.83
C HIS A 7 -12.82 -17.53 24.48
N VAL A 8 -13.12 -16.63 23.55
CA VAL A 8 -12.59 -16.65 22.19
C VAL A 8 -11.78 -15.38 21.95
N THR A 9 -10.52 -15.54 21.56
CA THR A 9 -9.66 -14.42 21.14
C THR A 9 -9.31 -14.53 19.66
N GLY A 10 -8.88 -13.43 19.05
CA GLY A 10 -8.56 -13.35 17.64
C GLY A 10 -9.31 -12.23 16.92
N ILE A 11 -9.45 -12.32 15.60
CA ILE A 11 -10.28 -11.41 14.81
C ILE A 11 -11.74 -11.87 14.93
N VAL A 12 -12.37 -11.50 16.03
CA VAL A 12 -13.73 -11.91 16.40
C VAL A 12 -14.66 -10.73 16.72
N GLN A 13 -14.19 -9.49 16.47
CA GLN A 13 -15.03 -8.28 16.60
C GLN A 13 -15.10 -7.53 15.27
N GLY A 14 -16.25 -6.92 14.97
CA GLY A 14 -16.48 -6.17 13.73
C GLY A 14 -16.65 -7.02 12.47
N ILE A 15 -16.74 -8.35 12.58
CA ILE A 15 -16.85 -9.30 11.46
C ILE A 15 -18.18 -10.10 11.50
N GLY A 16 -19.14 -9.69 12.31
CA GLY A 16 -20.39 -10.42 12.50
C GLY A 16 -20.28 -11.67 13.38
N PHE A 17 -19.22 -11.80 14.19
CA PHE A 17 -19.01 -12.99 15.04
C PHE A 17 -20.11 -13.18 16.08
N ARG A 18 -20.54 -12.13 16.83
CA ARG A 18 -21.65 -12.19 17.77
C ARG A 18 -22.95 -12.66 17.10
N PRO A 19 -23.39 -12.08 15.95
CA PRO A 19 -24.48 -12.62 15.12
C PRO A 19 -24.32 -14.09 14.74
N PHE A 20 -23.15 -14.50 14.30
CA PHE A 20 -22.85 -15.90 13.95
C PHE A 20 -23.03 -16.83 15.15
N VAL A 21 -22.43 -16.50 16.28
CA VAL A 21 -22.55 -17.25 17.55
C VAL A 21 -24.01 -17.41 17.96
N SER A 22 -24.78 -16.32 17.88
CA SER A 22 -26.20 -16.32 18.24
C SER A 22 -27.04 -17.23 17.31
N LYS A 23 -26.79 -17.16 15.99
CA LYS A 23 -27.45 -18.05 15.02
C LYS A 23 -27.12 -19.51 15.27
N LEU A 24 -25.84 -19.83 15.46
CA LEU A 24 -25.36 -21.17 15.73
C LEU A 24 -25.98 -21.75 17.03
N ALA A 25 -26.10 -20.94 18.07
CA ALA A 25 -26.73 -21.34 19.31
C ALA A 25 -28.24 -21.65 19.13
N HIS A 26 -28.96 -20.83 18.36
CA HIS A 26 -30.35 -21.08 18.03
C HIS A 26 -30.55 -22.33 17.17
N GLU A 27 -29.69 -22.57 16.18
CA GLU A 27 -29.75 -23.79 15.34
C GLU A 27 -29.56 -25.07 16.17
N LEU A 28 -28.75 -24.99 17.23
CA LEU A 28 -28.44 -26.14 18.12
C LEU A 28 -29.33 -26.20 19.39
N GLU A 29 -30.39 -25.35 19.43
CA GLU A 29 -31.33 -25.24 20.54
C GLU A 29 -30.63 -25.00 21.91
N LEU A 30 -29.58 -24.17 21.90
CA LEU A 30 -28.87 -23.77 23.12
C LEU A 30 -29.42 -22.43 23.64
N VAL A 31 -29.46 -22.28 24.94
CA VAL A 31 -29.72 -20.99 25.59
C VAL A 31 -28.42 -20.44 26.19
N GLY A 32 -28.32 -19.10 26.27
CA GLY A 32 -27.10 -18.51 26.74
C GLY A 32 -26.93 -17.05 26.40
N THR A 33 -25.71 -16.60 26.44
CA THR A 33 -25.34 -15.21 26.07
C THR A 33 -24.04 -15.15 25.33
N VAL A 34 -23.92 -14.13 24.46
CA VAL A 34 -22.62 -13.74 23.85
C VAL A 34 -22.40 -12.23 23.99
N ARG A 35 -21.19 -11.85 24.37
CA ARG A 35 -20.80 -10.44 24.48
C ARG A 35 -19.36 -10.23 24.04
N ASN A 36 -19.10 -9.04 23.52
CA ASN A 36 -17.72 -8.61 23.41
C ASN A 36 -17.20 -8.29 24.81
N ASP A 37 -16.01 -8.78 25.10
CA ASP A 37 -15.28 -8.38 26.28
C ASP A 37 -13.96 -7.71 25.92
N THR A 38 -13.19 -7.36 26.92
CA THR A 38 -11.91 -6.69 26.78
C THR A 38 -10.84 -7.51 26.04
N ASN A 39 -10.99 -8.85 26.00
CA ASN A 39 -9.99 -9.77 25.45
C ASN A 39 -10.45 -10.49 24.19
N GLY A 40 -11.70 -10.28 23.77
CA GLY A 40 -12.26 -10.98 22.62
C GLY A 40 -13.78 -11.08 22.72
N VAL A 41 -14.29 -12.32 22.78
CA VAL A 41 -15.71 -12.63 22.92
C VAL A 41 -15.87 -13.67 24.01
N GLU A 42 -16.77 -13.39 24.96
CA GLU A 42 -17.21 -14.33 25.96
C GLU A 42 -18.57 -14.89 25.54
N ILE A 43 -18.69 -16.21 25.61
CA ILE A 43 -19.91 -16.94 25.27
C ILE A 43 -20.26 -17.82 26.43
N TYR A 44 -21.50 -17.74 26.90
CA TYR A 44 -22.08 -18.70 27.84
C TYR A 44 -23.13 -19.53 27.12
N ILE A 45 -23.02 -20.85 27.15
CA ILE A 45 -23.99 -21.78 26.58
C ILE A 45 -24.46 -22.82 27.60
N GLN A 46 -25.73 -23.19 27.50
CA GLN A 46 -26.24 -24.37 28.22
C GLN A 46 -27.26 -25.12 27.36
N GLY A 47 -27.22 -26.44 27.48
CA GLY A 47 -28.10 -27.34 26.73
C GLY A 47 -27.73 -28.81 26.87
N MET A 48 -28.10 -29.61 25.87
CA MET A 48 -27.66 -31.01 25.82
C MET A 48 -26.15 -31.07 25.57
N GLU A 49 -25.44 -31.99 26.19
CA GLU A 49 -23.98 -32.10 26.08
C GLU A 49 -23.52 -32.27 24.64
N LYS A 50 -24.26 -33.00 23.82
CA LYS A 50 -24.00 -33.17 22.40
C LYS A 50 -24.09 -31.84 21.66
N SER A 51 -25.18 -31.08 21.84
CA SER A 51 -25.34 -29.75 21.21
C SER A 51 -24.23 -28.77 21.62
N CYS A 52 -23.80 -28.79 22.88
CA CYS A 52 -22.68 -27.96 23.32
C CYS A 52 -21.36 -28.36 22.67
N LYS A 53 -21.07 -29.65 22.49
CA LYS A 53 -19.87 -30.12 21.77
C LYS A 53 -19.91 -29.76 20.28
N ASP A 54 -21.05 -29.93 19.63
CA ASP A 54 -21.26 -29.57 18.22
C ASP A 54 -21.10 -28.05 18.02
N PHE A 55 -21.56 -27.25 18.97
CA PHE A 55 -21.39 -25.80 18.97
C PHE A 55 -19.90 -25.41 19.00
N VAL A 56 -19.13 -25.99 19.91
CA VAL A 56 -17.67 -25.70 20.03
C VAL A 56 -16.93 -26.09 18.74
N GLY A 57 -17.27 -27.24 18.14
CA GLY A 57 -16.69 -27.68 16.86
C GLY A 57 -17.02 -26.72 15.71
N ARG A 58 -18.29 -26.33 15.59
CA ARG A 58 -18.78 -25.44 14.54
C ARG A 58 -18.32 -23.98 14.72
N LEU A 59 -17.99 -23.52 15.93
CA LEU A 59 -17.35 -22.22 16.12
C LEU A 59 -16.07 -22.08 15.33
N GLN A 60 -15.31 -23.18 15.11
CA GLN A 60 -14.06 -23.17 14.36
C GLN A 60 -14.26 -23.48 12.88
N SER A 61 -15.15 -24.43 12.53
CA SER A 61 -15.37 -24.85 11.14
C SER A 61 -16.19 -23.86 10.31
N ASP A 62 -17.18 -23.21 10.93
CA ASP A 62 -18.16 -22.35 10.25
C ASP A 62 -17.88 -20.85 10.46
N LEU A 63 -16.65 -20.50 10.80
CA LEU A 63 -16.22 -19.13 11.12
C LEU A 63 -16.57 -18.15 10.00
N PRO A 64 -17.07 -16.93 10.31
CA PRO A 64 -17.28 -15.88 9.29
C PRO A 64 -16.02 -15.61 8.47
N LEU A 65 -16.20 -15.31 7.17
CA LEU A 65 -15.14 -15.24 6.14
C LEU A 65 -13.87 -14.45 6.52
N HIS A 66 -13.98 -13.49 7.40
CA HIS A 66 -12.86 -12.64 7.82
C HIS A 66 -12.46 -12.87 9.28
N GLY A 67 -13.03 -13.93 9.90
CA GLY A 67 -12.75 -14.30 11.27
C GLY A 67 -11.46 -15.11 11.38
N ARG A 68 -10.80 -14.95 12.52
CA ARG A 68 -9.69 -15.81 12.95
C ARG A 68 -9.80 -16.03 14.45
N ILE A 69 -9.79 -17.28 14.85
CA ILE A 69 -9.73 -17.68 16.27
C ILE A 69 -8.28 -18.02 16.60
N ASP A 70 -7.68 -17.24 17.49
CA ASP A 70 -6.32 -17.47 17.97
C ASP A 70 -6.31 -18.41 19.18
N THR A 71 -7.24 -18.21 20.13
CA THR A 71 -7.45 -19.12 21.27
C THR A 71 -8.94 -19.35 21.49
N LEU A 72 -9.28 -20.58 21.87
CA LEU A 72 -10.60 -20.98 22.28
C LEU A 72 -10.47 -21.78 23.58
N GLN A 73 -10.90 -21.16 24.70
CA GLN A 73 -10.87 -21.78 26.03
C GLN A 73 -12.29 -22.13 26.43
N VAL A 74 -12.52 -23.36 26.83
CA VAL A 74 -13.84 -23.88 27.25
C VAL A 74 -13.76 -24.33 28.68
N GLU A 75 -14.55 -23.71 29.55
CA GLU A 75 -14.64 -23.99 30.97
C GLU A 75 -16.05 -24.45 31.34
N THR A 76 -16.16 -25.39 32.30
CA THR A 76 -17.46 -25.78 32.81
C THR A 76 -18.07 -24.66 33.65
N ALA A 77 -19.34 -24.40 33.46
CA ALA A 77 -20.09 -23.37 34.19
C ALA A 77 -21.30 -23.93 34.93
N GLU A 78 -21.83 -23.14 35.88
CA GLU A 78 -23.08 -23.43 36.55
C GLU A 78 -24.28 -23.15 35.66
N LEU A 79 -25.35 -23.94 35.78
CA LEU A 79 -26.59 -23.73 35.06
C LEU A 79 -27.30 -22.47 35.56
N GLN A 80 -27.74 -21.65 34.62
CA GLN A 80 -28.46 -20.39 34.84
C GLN A 80 -29.92 -20.52 34.39
N ARG A 81 -30.83 -19.68 34.91
CA ARG A 81 -32.22 -19.60 34.44
C ARG A 81 -32.28 -18.67 33.24
N LEU A 82 -32.12 -19.23 32.03
CA LEU A 82 -32.20 -18.53 30.78
C LEU A 82 -33.26 -19.17 29.87
N GLU A 83 -34.05 -18.35 29.17
CA GLU A 83 -35.13 -18.81 28.27
C GLU A 83 -34.72 -18.83 26.82
N SER A 84 -33.70 -18.06 26.45
CA SER A 84 -33.22 -17.92 25.07
C SER A 84 -31.73 -17.63 25.00
N PHE A 85 -31.18 -17.61 23.78
CA PHE A 85 -29.81 -17.12 23.55
C PHE A 85 -29.87 -15.65 23.12
N THR A 86 -29.09 -14.80 23.77
CA THR A 86 -29.10 -13.35 23.53
C THR A 86 -27.70 -12.74 23.37
N ILE A 87 -27.59 -11.69 22.55
CA ILE A 87 -26.40 -10.82 22.50
C ILE A 87 -26.56 -9.77 23.61
N THR A 88 -25.64 -9.75 24.56
CA THR A 88 -25.66 -8.79 25.66
C THR A 88 -24.69 -7.64 25.44
N LEU A 89 -24.89 -6.56 26.23
CA LEU A 89 -24.01 -5.40 26.18
C LEU A 89 -22.57 -5.79 26.46
N SER A 90 -21.66 -5.19 25.73
CA SER A 90 -20.21 -5.36 25.90
C SER A 90 -19.80 -4.95 27.32
N GLN A 91 -18.99 -5.75 28.00
CA GLN A 91 -18.45 -5.43 29.34
C GLN A 91 -16.97 -5.06 29.25
N GLY A 92 -16.58 -4.09 30.09
CA GLY A 92 -15.21 -3.61 30.21
C GLY A 92 -15.02 -2.22 29.60
N ALA A 93 -14.30 -1.38 30.34
CA ALA A 93 -14.02 0.01 29.92
C ALA A 93 -12.90 0.10 28.87
N LYS A 94 -12.04 -0.92 28.77
CA LYS A 94 -10.85 -0.96 27.91
C LYS A 94 -10.61 -2.40 27.45
N GLY A 95 -10.48 -2.63 26.15
CA GLY A 95 -10.46 -3.98 25.57
C GLY A 95 -9.25 -4.30 24.69
N ASN A 96 -8.84 -5.58 24.72
CA ASN A 96 -7.74 -6.15 23.95
C ASN A 96 -8.19 -6.77 22.60
N ALA A 97 -9.38 -6.43 22.10
CA ALA A 97 -9.91 -7.02 20.89
C ALA A 97 -9.16 -6.53 19.63
N PHE A 98 -8.99 -7.44 18.67
CA PHE A 98 -8.56 -7.07 17.33
C PHE A 98 -9.73 -6.48 16.54
N ILE A 99 -9.43 -5.48 15.73
CA ILE A 99 -10.40 -4.76 14.89
C ILE A 99 -10.21 -5.22 13.45
N GLY A 100 -11.32 -5.49 12.74
CA GLY A 100 -11.29 -5.80 11.32
C GLY A 100 -10.90 -4.58 10.47
N ALA A 101 -10.37 -4.84 9.29
CA ALA A 101 -10.13 -3.81 8.28
C ALA A 101 -11.44 -3.36 7.60
N ASP A 102 -11.38 -2.22 6.91
CA ASP A 102 -12.46 -1.78 6.02
C ASP A 102 -12.57 -2.71 4.81
N MET A 103 -13.77 -3.14 4.48
CA MET A 103 -14.06 -4.15 3.46
C MET A 103 -14.98 -3.62 2.38
N ALA A 104 -14.73 -4.02 1.14
CA ALA A 104 -15.62 -3.74 0.01
C ALA A 104 -17.01 -4.36 0.23
N PRO A 105 -18.06 -3.83 -0.42
CA PRO A 105 -19.40 -4.35 -0.31
C PRO A 105 -19.49 -5.80 -0.82
N CYS A 106 -20.18 -6.65 -0.07
CA CYS A 106 -20.45 -8.03 -0.45
C CYS A 106 -21.55 -8.11 -1.55
N ALA A 107 -21.65 -9.24 -2.25
CA ALA A 107 -22.60 -9.45 -3.35
C ALA A 107 -24.04 -9.07 -2.96
N ALA A 108 -24.52 -9.56 -1.80
CA ALA A 108 -25.87 -9.27 -1.34
C ALA A 108 -26.11 -7.77 -1.04
N CYS A 109 -25.10 -6.99 -0.61
CA CYS A 109 -25.23 -5.55 -0.47
C CYS A 109 -25.23 -4.85 -1.83
N LEU A 110 -24.52 -5.39 -2.82
CA LEU A 110 -24.53 -4.87 -4.20
C LEU A 110 -25.87 -5.12 -4.87
N GLU A 111 -26.46 -6.31 -4.70
CA GLU A 111 -27.80 -6.62 -5.19
C GLU A 111 -28.85 -5.64 -4.65
N GLU A 112 -28.81 -5.33 -3.36
CA GLU A 112 -29.75 -4.38 -2.74
C GLU A 112 -29.64 -2.95 -3.30
N ILE A 113 -28.42 -2.44 -3.54
CA ILE A 113 -28.26 -1.09 -4.10
C ILE A 113 -28.61 -1.01 -5.59
N GLN A 114 -28.71 -2.16 -6.28
CA GLN A 114 -29.08 -2.24 -7.69
C GLN A 114 -30.58 -2.54 -7.87
N ASP A 115 -31.25 -3.08 -6.86
CA ASP A 115 -32.69 -3.37 -6.93
C ASP A 115 -33.51 -2.10 -6.64
N SER A 116 -34.19 -1.59 -7.68
CA SER A 116 -35.05 -0.39 -7.58
C SER A 116 -36.25 -0.55 -6.63
N LYS A 117 -36.56 -1.78 -6.20
CA LYS A 117 -37.61 -2.03 -5.21
C LYS A 117 -37.07 -2.05 -3.77
N ASN A 118 -35.76 -2.11 -3.59
CA ASN A 118 -35.14 -2.12 -2.28
C ASN A 118 -35.08 -0.71 -1.69
N ARG A 119 -35.37 -0.57 -0.40
CA ARG A 119 -35.29 0.73 0.30
C ARG A 119 -33.88 1.32 0.35
N ARG A 120 -32.85 0.57 0.02
CA ARG A 120 -31.45 1.01 -0.12
C ARG A 120 -31.01 1.13 -1.58
N PHE A 121 -31.94 1.17 -2.51
CA PHE A 121 -31.62 1.41 -3.91
C PHE A 121 -30.71 2.63 -4.03
N GLN A 122 -29.53 2.45 -4.65
CA GLN A 122 -28.50 3.46 -4.84
C GLN A 122 -27.95 4.12 -3.54
N TYR A 123 -28.31 3.64 -2.34
CA TYR A 123 -27.79 4.23 -1.11
C TYR A 123 -26.29 3.94 -0.92
N GLY A 124 -25.47 4.99 -0.99
CA GLY A 124 -23.99 4.93 -1.05
C GLY A 124 -23.27 4.44 0.22
N PHE A 125 -23.98 4.21 1.34
CA PHE A 125 -23.41 3.73 2.60
C PHE A 125 -23.99 2.38 3.04
N THR A 126 -24.60 1.65 2.12
CA THR A 126 -25.15 0.32 2.37
C THR A 126 -24.05 -0.66 2.81
N ASN A 127 -24.32 -1.40 3.88
CA ASN A 127 -23.39 -2.37 4.46
C ASN A 127 -24.15 -3.46 5.22
N CYS A 128 -23.41 -4.47 5.69
CA CYS A 128 -23.91 -5.49 6.61
C CYS A 128 -22.79 -5.94 7.57
N THR A 129 -23.01 -7.02 8.34
CA THR A 129 -22.00 -7.58 9.24
C THR A 129 -20.72 -8.03 8.50
N ASN A 130 -20.81 -8.41 7.22
CA ASN A 130 -19.72 -8.98 6.43
C ASN A 130 -18.96 -7.96 5.58
N CYS A 131 -19.40 -6.70 5.50
CA CYS A 131 -18.78 -5.71 4.63
C CYS A 131 -18.91 -4.27 5.17
N GLY A 132 -18.25 -3.32 4.52
CA GLY A 132 -18.29 -1.90 4.88
C GLY A 132 -17.16 -1.46 5.82
N PRO A 133 -17.22 -0.22 6.34
CA PRO A 133 -16.16 0.38 7.13
C PRO A 133 -16.05 -0.22 8.53
N ARG A 134 -14.83 -0.27 9.06
CA ARG A 134 -14.49 -0.72 10.41
C ARG A 134 -13.44 0.20 11.04
N TYR A 135 -12.17 0.07 10.61
CA TYR A 135 -11.05 0.82 11.15
C TYR A 135 -11.18 2.32 10.94
N THR A 136 -11.68 2.73 9.79
CA THR A 136 -11.81 4.16 9.46
C THR A 136 -12.88 4.89 10.26
N ILE A 137 -13.84 4.17 10.87
CA ILE A 137 -14.96 4.76 11.62
C ILE A 137 -14.90 4.55 13.14
N ILE A 138 -14.05 3.64 13.65
CA ILE A 138 -13.99 3.33 15.09
C ILE A 138 -13.32 4.46 15.86
N GLU A 139 -13.88 4.85 17.00
CA GLU A 139 -13.30 5.82 17.95
C GLU A 139 -12.56 5.12 19.08
N SER A 140 -13.13 4.06 19.63
CA SER A 140 -12.54 3.25 20.71
C SER A 140 -13.11 1.82 20.74
N THR A 141 -12.44 0.91 21.42
CA THR A 141 -12.91 -0.47 21.65
C THR A 141 -13.79 -0.56 22.91
N PRO A 142 -14.67 -1.58 23.00
CA PRO A 142 -15.06 -2.58 21.99
C PRO A 142 -15.81 -1.97 20.80
N TYR A 143 -15.86 -2.67 19.67
CA TYR A 143 -16.52 -2.20 18.44
C TYR A 143 -18.05 -2.25 18.57
N ASP A 144 -18.64 -1.15 19.00
CA ASP A 144 -20.07 -0.91 19.13
C ASP A 144 -20.43 0.44 18.50
N ARG A 145 -21.66 0.63 17.99
CA ARG A 145 -22.09 1.84 17.27
C ARG A 145 -21.78 3.14 18.02
N GLU A 146 -22.04 3.17 19.31
CA GLU A 146 -21.78 4.31 20.21
C GLU A 146 -20.30 4.75 20.23
N LYS A 147 -19.40 3.82 19.86
CA LYS A 147 -17.96 4.03 19.82
C LYS A 147 -17.43 4.17 18.39
N THR A 148 -18.28 4.57 17.46
CA THR A 148 -17.94 4.84 16.07
C THR A 148 -18.44 6.21 15.64
N SER A 149 -17.96 6.70 14.49
CA SER A 149 -18.51 7.91 13.86
C SER A 149 -19.99 7.78 13.45
N MET A 150 -20.57 6.58 13.55
CA MET A 150 -22.00 6.36 13.30
C MET A 150 -22.92 6.73 14.46
N ARG A 151 -22.40 7.00 15.65
CA ARG A 151 -23.19 7.40 16.84
C ARG A 151 -24.09 8.63 16.61
N ILE A 152 -23.67 9.53 15.71
CA ILE A 152 -24.44 10.74 15.40
C ILE A 152 -25.62 10.49 14.43
N PHE A 153 -25.79 9.27 13.94
CA PHE A 153 -26.84 8.84 13.03
C PHE A 153 -27.79 7.85 13.72
N PRO A 154 -28.84 8.35 14.45
CA PRO A 154 -29.80 7.47 15.11
C PRO A 154 -30.55 6.67 14.05
N MET A 155 -30.69 5.37 14.27
CA MET A 155 -31.40 4.49 13.33
C MET A 155 -32.90 4.82 13.27
N CYS A 156 -33.46 4.87 12.08
CA CYS A 156 -34.91 4.88 11.87
C CYS A 156 -35.49 3.51 12.27
N LYS A 157 -36.82 3.46 12.49
CA LYS A 157 -37.49 2.24 12.94
C LYS A 157 -37.19 1.00 12.07
N PRO A 158 -37.27 1.05 10.73
CA PRO A 158 -36.90 -0.11 9.91
C PRO A 158 -35.42 -0.53 10.02
N CYS A 159 -34.49 0.41 10.22
CA CYS A 159 -33.06 0.06 10.43
C CYS A 159 -32.83 -0.53 11.81
N GLN A 160 -33.57 -0.09 12.83
CA GLN A 160 -33.52 -0.66 14.16
C GLN A 160 -34.06 -2.09 14.17
N GLU A 161 -35.20 -2.33 13.51
CA GLU A 161 -35.78 -3.66 13.37
C GLU A 161 -34.81 -4.63 12.70
N GLU A 162 -34.14 -4.23 11.60
CA GLU A 162 -33.09 -5.05 10.96
C GLU A 162 -31.85 -5.27 11.84
N TYR A 163 -31.48 -4.28 12.67
CA TYR A 163 -30.37 -4.38 13.61
C TYR A 163 -30.67 -5.39 14.73
N GLU A 164 -31.93 -5.53 15.10
CA GLU A 164 -32.42 -6.43 16.14
C GLU A 164 -32.90 -7.80 15.59
N ASP A 165 -33.07 -7.93 14.28
CA ASP A 165 -33.52 -9.16 13.64
C ASP A 165 -32.42 -10.22 13.62
N LEU A 166 -32.57 -11.26 14.47
CA LEU A 166 -31.62 -12.37 14.58
C LEU A 166 -31.35 -13.09 13.24
N GLN A 167 -32.35 -13.19 12.36
CA GLN A 167 -32.21 -13.87 11.08
C GLN A 167 -31.65 -12.93 10.01
N GLY A 168 -31.67 -11.64 10.26
CA GLY A 168 -31.20 -10.60 9.36
C GLY A 168 -29.66 -10.60 9.19
N ARG A 169 -29.19 -10.22 8.02
CA ARG A 169 -27.75 -10.03 7.74
C ARG A 169 -27.20 -8.71 8.28
N ARG A 170 -28.06 -7.88 8.91
CA ARG A 170 -27.70 -6.64 9.59
C ARG A 170 -27.85 -6.73 11.12
N TYR A 171 -28.10 -7.93 11.63
CA TYR A 171 -28.15 -8.18 13.06
C TYR A 171 -26.85 -7.70 13.71
N HIS A 172 -26.93 -6.67 14.56
CA HIS A 172 -25.78 -6.00 15.16
C HIS A 172 -24.69 -5.53 14.15
N ALA A 173 -25.11 -5.08 12.97
CA ALA A 173 -24.22 -4.41 12.04
C ALA A 173 -24.07 -2.93 12.45
N GLU A 174 -23.00 -2.58 13.15
CA GLU A 174 -22.82 -1.27 13.77
C GLU A 174 -22.94 -0.08 12.80
N PRO A 175 -22.47 -0.17 11.51
CA PRO A 175 -22.65 0.92 10.56
C PRO A 175 -24.02 0.90 9.84
N ASN A 176 -25.00 0.06 10.25
CA ASN A 176 -26.31 -0.05 9.60
C ASN A 176 -27.01 1.31 9.50
N ALA A 177 -27.50 1.64 8.29
CA ALA A 177 -28.25 2.85 7.99
C ALA A 177 -29.02 2.73 6.67
N CYS A 178 -29.84 3.74 6.36
CA CYS A 178 -30.45 3.98 5.06
C CYS A 178 -30.43 5.48 4.75
N ASP A 179 -30.98 5.89 3.60
CA ASP A 179 -31.05 7.28 3.14
C ASP A 179 -31.76 8.22 4.14
N GLN A 180 -32.71 7.71 4.92
CA GLN A 180 -33.46 8.49 5.92
C GLN A 180 -32.69 8.74 7.22
N CYS A 181 -31.78 7.86 7.60
CA CYS A 181 -31.16 7.90 8.92
C CYS A 181 -29.62 7.85 8.91
N GLY A 182 -29.01 7.71 7.76
CA GLY A 182 -27.57 7.55 7.64
C GLY A 182 -26.86 8.75 7.06
N PRO A 183 -25.58 8.56 6.75
CA PRO A 183 -24.78 9.58 6.09
C PRO A 183 -25.32 9.96 4.71
N GLU A 184 -25.09 11.20 4.32
CA GLU A 184 -25.54 11.79 3.07
C GLU A 184 -24.36 12.46 2.35
N PHE A 185 -24.35 12.41 1.01
CA PHE A 185 -23.43 13.14 0.17
C PHE A 185 -23.91 14.57 -0.09
N SER A 186 -22.96 15.47 -0.28
CA SER A 186 -23.18 16.83 -0.79
C SER A 186 -22.13 17.17 -1.83
N LEU A 187 -22.56 17.60 -3.00
CA LEU A 187 -21.70 18.22 -4.01
C LEU A 187 -21.64 19.72 -3.75
N LYS A 188 -20.43 20.26 -3.70
CA LYS A 188 -20.20 21.66 -3.39
C LYS A 188 -19.19 22.29 -4.35
N HIS A 189 -19.30 23.59 -4.53
CA HIS A 189 -18.22 24.41 -5.06
C HIS A 189 -17.05 24.46 -4.06
N MET A 190 -15.85 24.84 -4.54
CA MET A 190 -14.67 24.94 -3.67
C MET A 190 -14.74 26.09 -2.65
N ASP A 191 -15.73 26.97 -2.76
CA ASP A 191 -16.06 27.99 -1.74
C ASP A 191 -17.01 27.50 -0.63
N GLY A 192 -17.39 26.19 -0.69
CA GLY A 192 -18.29 25.57 0.27
C GLY A 192 -19.78 25.66 -0.08
N THR A 193 -20.17 26.38 -1.12
CA THR A 193 -21.57 26.50 -1.57
C THR A 193 -22.10 25.15 -2.03
N VAL A 194 -23.21 24.68 -1.46
CA VAL A 194 -23.87 23.42 -1.80
C VAL A 194 -24.58 23.54 -3.14
N ILE A 195 -24.31 22.62 -4.04
CA ILE A 195 -24.94 22.50 -5.36
C ILE A 195 -26.11 21.53 -5.28
N ALA A 196 -25.86 20.33 -4.69
CA ALA A 196 -26.83 19.26 -4.55
C ALA A 196 -26.53 18.37 -3.35
N SER A 197 -27.50 17.57 -2.90
CA SER A 197 -27.37 16.61 -1.81
C SER A 197 -27.93 15.23 -2.21
N GLY A 198 -27.57 14.21 -1.43
CA GLY A 198 -28.05 12.83 -1.65
C GLY A 198 -27.60 12.24 -2.98
N MET A 199 -28.50 11.56 -3.65
CA MET A 199 -28.22 10.92 -4.95
C MET A 199 -27.97 11.92 -6.07
N GLU A 200 -28.65 13.05 -6.06
CA GLU A 200 -28.45 14.12 -7.04
C GLU A 200 -26.98 14.63 -7.00
N ALA A 201 -26.38 14.71 -5.81
CA ALA A 201 -24.97 15.09 -5.67
C ALA A 201 -24.03 14.10 -6.36
N ILE A 202 -24.34 12.79 -6.29
CA ILE A 202 -23.54 11.73 -6.94
C ILE A 202 -23.71 11.81 -8.47
N GLU A 203 -24.96 11.96 -8.96
CA GLU A 203 -25.22 12.07 -10.40
C GLU A 203 -24.60 13.32 -11.03
N LEU A 204 -24.69 14.44 -10.36
CA LEU A 204 -24.04 15.68 -10.84
C LEU A 204 -22.51 15.57 -10.77
N ALA A 205 -21.94 14.96 -9.73
CA ALA A 205 -20.50 14.71 -9.69
C ALA A 205 -20.04 13.81 -10.83
N LYS A 206 -20.79 12.74 -11.12
CA LYS A 206 -20.56 11.85 -12.29
C LYS A 206 -20.60 12.65 -13.59
N TYR A 207 -21.64 13.45 -13.79
CA TYR A 207 -21.77 14.34 -14.97
C TYR A 207 -20.55 15.27 -15.10
N HIS A 208 -20.13 15.95 -14.03
CA HIS A 208 -18.98 16.85 -14.07
C HIS A 208 -17.67 16.13 -14.42
N VAL A 209 -17.42 14.93 -13.89
CA VAL A 209 -16.24 14.12 -14.29
C VAL A 209 -16.28 13.80 -15.78
N GLN A 210 -17.43 13.36 -16.32
CA GLN A 210 -17.62 13.07 -17.75
C GLN A 210 -17.41 14.32 -18.62
N GLN A 211 -17.74 15.52 -18.13
CA GLN A 211 -17.50 16.79 -18.82
C GLN A 211 -16.06 17.31 -18.67
N GLY A 212 -15.13 16.52 -18.10
CA GLY A 212 -13.72 16.91 -17.99
C GLY A 212 -13.39 17.78 -16.78
N SER A 213 -14.22 17.75 -15.75
CA SER A 213 -13.90 18.39 -14.46
C SER A 213 -13.07 17.46 -13.58
N ILE A 214 -12.31 18.05 -12.65
CA ILE A 214 -11.60 17.35 -11.58
C ILE A 214 -12.46 17.46 -10.33
N VAL A 215 -12.92 16.33 -9.80
CA VAL A 215 -13.75 16.28 -8.59
C VAL A 215 -12.94 15.71 -7.42
N ALA A 216 -12.94 16.41 -6.28
CA ALA A 216 -12.44 15.86 -5.03
C ALA A 216 -13.54 14.99 -4.40
N LEU A 217 -13.28 13.71 -4.17
CA LEU A 217 -14.22 12.74 -3.61
C LEU A 217 -13.78 12.35 -2.21
N LYS A 218 -14.62 12.53 -1.20
CA LYS A 218 -14.40 11.96 0.13
C LYS A 218 -14.64 10.46 0.09
N GLY A 219 -13.57 9.69 0.24
CA GLY A 219 -13.57 8.24 0.21
C GLY A 219 -13.83 7.61 1.58
N VAL A 220 -13.47 6.33 1.74
CA VAL A 220 -13.58 5.59 3.00
C VAL A 220 -12.48 6.03 3.98
N GLY A 221 -11.23 6.16 3.50
CA GLY A 221 -10.06 6.46 4.34
C GLY A 221 -9.47 7.85 4.14
N GLY A 222 -9.97 8.62 3.18
CA GLY A 222 -9.48 9.97 2.84
C GLY A 222 -10.08 10.47 1.54
N TYR A 223 -9.66 11.66 1.12
CA TYR A 223 -10.10 12.26 -0.14
C TYR A 223 -9.30 11.73 -1.34
N HIS A 224 -9.95 11.64 -2.49
CA HIS A 224 -9.37 11.32 -3.80
C HIS A 224 -9.61 12.46 -4.79
N LEU A 225 -8.70 12.63 -5.74
CA LEU A 225 -8.92 13.44 -6.93
C LEU A 225 -9.34 12.52 -8.07
N VAL A 226 -10.48 12.83 -8.67
CA VAL A 226 -11.14 12.01 -9.69
C VAL A 226 -11.26 12.80 -10.99
N CYS A 227 -10.88 12.19 -12.11
CA CYS A 227 -11.14 12.69 -13.45
C CYS A 227 -11.18 11.54 -14.46
N ASP A 228 -11.66 11.81 -15.67
CA ASP A 228 -11.70 10.82 -16.74
C ASP A 228 -10.28 10.45 -17.21
N ALA A 229 -9.92 9.16 -17.13
CA ALA A 229 -8.60 8.64 -17.54
C ALA A 229 -8.40 8.55 -19.05
N LEU A 230 -9.45 8.78 -19.84
CA LEU A 230 -9.40 8.75 -21.32
C LEU A 230 -9.21 10.15 -21.92
N GLN A 231 -9.35 11.22 -21.11
CA GLN A 231 -9.20 12.61 -21.54
C GLN A 231 -7.83 13.17 -21.16
N ASP A 232 -6.85 13.10 -22.06
CA ASP A 232 -5.46 13.47 -21.76
C ASP A 232 -5.30 14.92 -21.28
N ALA A 233 -6.01 15.86 -21.87
CA ALA A 233 -6.00 17.27 -21.45
C ALA A 233 -6.42 17.47 -19.98
N VAL A 234 -7.39 16.66 -19.50
CA VAL A 234 -7.86 16.72 -18.11
C VAL A 234 -6.83 16.09 -17.17
N VAL A 235 -6.22 14.98 -17.58
CA VAL A 235 -5.16 14.34 -16.79
C VAL A 235 -3.93 15.25 -16.68
N GLN A 236 -3.54 15.92 -17.76
CA GLN A 236 -2.46 16.93 -17.73
C GLN A 236 -2.81 18.13 -16.81
N LYS A 237 -4.06 18.63 -16.87
CA LYS A 237 -4.57 19.66 -15.96
C LYS A 237 -4.45 19.23 -14.49
N LEU A 238 -4.84 17.97 -14.18
CA LEU A 238 -4.69 17.40 -12.84
C LEU A 238 -3.22 17.35 -12.40
N ARG A 239 -2.32 16.87 -13.26
CA ARG A 239 -0.88 16.79 -12.98
C ARG A 239 -0.26 18.15 -12.68
N LEU A 240 -0.59 19.14 -13.51
CA LEU A 240 -0.10 20.50 -13.32
C LEU A 240 -0.56 21.08 -11.99
N ARG A 241 -1.86 20.98 -11.69
CA ARG A 241 -2.44 21.54 -10.45
C ARG A 241 -1.94 20.83 -9.18
N LYS A 242 -1.74 19.50 -9.27
CA LYS A 242 -1.24 18.69 -8.15
C LYS A 242 0.30 18.78 -7.96
N GLY A 243 1.02 19.35 -8.92
CA GLY A 243 2.49 19.35 -8.90
C GLY A 243 3.10 17.96 -9.02
N ARG A 244 2.46 17.04 -9.80
CA ARG A 244 2.86 15.64 -9.94
C ARG A 244 3.14 15.31 -11.42
N PRO A 245 4.33 15.68 -11.95
CA PRO A 245 4.57 15.66 -13.40
C PRO A 245 4.58 14.26 -14.02
N ARG A 246 5.18 13.24 -13.40
CA ARG A 246 5.38 11.92 -14.01
C ARG A 246 4.94 10.73 -13.19
N LYS A 247 4.94 10.79 -11.84
CA LYS A 247 4.55 9.64 -11.00
C LYS A 247 3.21 9.07 -11.48
N PRO A 248 3.10 7.74 -11.76
CA PRO A 248 1.87 7.13 -12.26
C PRO A 248 0.65 7.42 -11.40
N LEU A 249 -0.51 7.56 -12.03
CA LEU A 249 -1.81 7.72 -11.38
C LEU A 249 -2.55 6.38 -11.42
N ALA A 250 -3.14 5.98 -10.29
CA ALA A 250 -4.03 4.83 -10.25
C ALA A 250 -5.37 5.16 -10.91
N VAL A 251 -6.00 4.15 -11.48
CA VAL A 251 -7.32 4.26 -12.09
C VAL A 251 -8.31 3.31 -11.45
N MET A 252 -9.56 3.76 -11.31
CA MET A 252 -10.69 2.90 -10.98
C MET A 252 -11.41 2.51 -12.27
N ALA A 253 -11.49 1.20 -12.53
CA ALA A 253 -12.33 0.66 -13.59
C ALA A 253 -13.72 0.38 -13.02
N GLY A 254 -14.78 0.81 -13.71
CA GLY A 254 -16.16 0.62 -13.23
C GLY A 254 -16.57 -0.85 -13.11
N SER A 255 -15.87 -1.74 -13.83
CA SER A 255 -16.05 -3.20 -13.74
C SER A 255 -14.76 -3.95 -14.07
N LEU A 256 -14.68 -5.24 -13.68
CA LEU A 256 -13.58 -6.12 -14.08
C LEU A 256 -13.49 -6.25 -15.61
N GLU A 257 -14.62 -6.35 -16.28
CA GLU A 257 -14.68 -6.45 -17.75
C GLU A 257 -14.12 -5.17 -18.40
N THR A 258 -14.40 -4.01 -17.83
CA THR A 258 -13.78 -2.76 -18.29
C THR A 258 -12.28 -2.75 -18.08
N ALA A 259 -11.79 -3.24 -16.94
CA ALA A 259 -10.34 -3.35 -16.70
C ALA A 259 -9.65 -4.24 -17.75
N LYS A 260 -10.22 -5.39 -18.09
CA LYS A 260 -9.71 -6.34 -19.10
C LYS A 260 -9.55 -5.74 -20.51
N HIS A 261 -10.17 -4.61 -20.81
CA HIS A 261 -9.98 -3.94 -22.09
C HIS A 261 -8.68 -3.13 -22.15
N TYR A 262 -8.09 -2.82 -21.01
CA TYR A 262 -6.91 -1.94 -20.91
C TYR A 262 -5.68 -2.67 -20.38
N VAL A 263 -5.86 -3.76 -19.63
CA VAL A 263 -4.77 -4.49 -18.98
C VAL A 263 -4.96 -6.01 -19.06
N HIS A 264 -3.85 -6.73 -19.10
CA HIS A 264 -3.84 -8.18 -18.93
C HIS A 264 -4.09 -8.50 -17.45
N ILE A 265 -4.95 -9.48 -17.18
CA ILE A 265 -5.33 -9.89 -15.82
C ILE A 265 -5.26 -11.43 -15.74
N SER A 266 -4.32 -11.96 -14.97
CA SER A 266 -4.26 -13.38 -14.61
C SER A 266 -5.33 -13.75 -13.57
N GLU A 267 -5.58 -15.05 -13.36
CA GLU A 267 -6.58 -15.47 -12.35
C GLU A 267 -6.22 -15.02 -10.94
N ILE A 268 -4.94 -15.02 -10.55
CA ILE A 268 -4.49 -14.54 -9.23
C ILE A 268 -4.65 -13.01 -9.11
N GLU A 269 -4.30 -12.25 -10.15
CA GLU A 269 -4.54 -10.81 -10.17
C GLU A 269 -6.04 -10.48 -10.07
N LYS A 270 -6.88 -11.28 -10.72
CA LYS A 270 -8.34 -11.18 -10.60
C LYS A 270 -8.81 -11.48 -9.18
N GLU A 271 -8.31 -12.54 -8.53
CA GLU A 271 -8.63 -12.85 -7.13
C GLU A 271 -8.24 -11.69 -6.20
N VAL A 272 -7.06 -11.09 -6.36
CA VAL A 272 -6.61 -9.94 -5.59
C VAL A 272 -7.49 -8.71 -5.85
N LEU A 273 -7.81 -8.40 -7.12
CA LEU A 273 -8.73 -7.31 -7.50
C LEU A 273 -10.13 -7.48 -6.91
N LEU A 274 -10.63 -8.70 -6.84
CA LEU A 274 -11.97 -9.04 -6.33
C LEU A 274 -11.98 -9.31 -4.82
N SER A 275 -10.82 -9.35 -4.17
CA SER A 275 -10.73 -9.56 -2.72
C SER A 275 -11.52 -8.50 -1.94
N PRO A 276 -11.96 -8.77 -0.72
CA PRO A 276 -12.63 -7.77 0.13
C PRO A 276 -11.80 -6.52 0.41
N ALA A 277 -10.48 -6.61 0.33
CA ALA A 277 -9.56 -5.49 0.50
C ALA A 277 -9.56 -4.53 -0.70
N ARG A 278 -9.85 -5.02 -1.94
CA ARG A 278 -9.84 -4.21 -3.17
C ARG A 278 -8.60 -3.30 -3.26
N PRO A 279 -7.38 -3.83 -3.25
CA PRO A 279 -6.18 -2.99 -3.40
C PRO A 279 -6.06 -2.45 -4.82
N ILE A 280 -5.18 -1.46 -5.00
CA ILE A 280 -4.64 -1.13 -6.32
C ILE A 280 -3.71 -2.26 -6.74
N VAL A 281 -3.96 -2.88 -7.89
CA VAL A 281 -3.10 -3.94 -8.45
C VAL A 281 -2.33 -3.39 -9.64
N LEU A 282 -1.01 -3.60 -9.66
CA LEU A 282 -0.15 -3.19 -10.77
C LEU A 282 -0.24 -4.24 -11.89
N LEU A 283 -0.85 -3.87 -13.02
CA LEU A 283 -1.19 -4.77 -14.13
C LEU A 283 -0.50 -4.34 -15.42
N ARG A 284 -0.14 -5.31 -16.26
CA ARG A 284 0.47 -5.03 -17.57
C ARG A 284 -0.57 -4.46 -18.54
N LYS A 285 -0.24 -3.32 -19.16
CA LYS A 285 -1.10 -2.70 -20.20
C LYS A 285 -1.17 -3.58 -21.46
N ILE A 286 -2.32 -3.54 -22.13
CA ILE A 286 -2.47 -4.07 -23.49
C ILE A 286 -1.89 -3.03 -24.45
N THR A 287 -0.84 -3.41 -25.18
CA THR A 287 -0.11 -2.51 -26.11
C THR A 287 -0.61 -2.57 -27.54
N GLU A 288 -1.37 -3.61 -27.90
CA GLU A 288 -1.92 -3.77 -29.26
C GLU A 288 -3.34 -3.21 -29.35
N TYR A 289 -3.46 -1.90 -29.57
CA TYR A 289 -4.65 -1.36 -30.19
C TYR A 289 -4.46 -1.51 -31.69
N ASN A 290 -5.36 -2.27 -32.37
CA ASN A 290 -5.37 -2.39 -33.82
C ASN A 290 -5.46 -1.00 -34.47
N THR A 291 -4.32 -0.45 -34.90
CA THR A 291 -4.18 0.91 -35.43
C THR A 291 -4.50 1.01 -36.92
N ASP A 292 -5.13 0.00 -37.52
CA ASP A 292 -5.50 0.03 -38.94
C ASP A 292 -6.58 1.06 -39.31
N SER A 293 -7.09 1.84 -38.32
CA SER A 293 -8.10 2.87 -38.57
C SER A 293 -7.76 4.30 -38.17
N ILE A 294 -6.54 4.56 -37.64
CA ILE A 294 -6.15 5.91 -37.19
C ILE A 294 -4.76 6.29 -37.74
N GLN A 295 -4.53 6.17 -39.05
CA GLN A 295 -3.49 6.92 -39.73
C GLN A 295 -4.11 8.17 -40.39
N ALA A 296 -4.42 9.16 -39.57
CA ALA A 296 -4.56 10.53 -40.07
C ALA A 296 -4.33 11.54 -38.95
N LYS A 297 -3.19 12.22 -39.05
CA LYS A 297 -2.88 13.49 -38.38
C LYS A 297 -2.52 13.45 -36.92
N THR A 298 -1.25 13.25 -36.60
CA THR A 298 -0.52 14.21 -35.76
C THR A 298 0.99 14.00 -35.91
N ASN A 299 1.57 14.72 -36.85
CA ASN A 299 2.97 15.13 -36.75
C ASN A 299 3.03 16.26 -35.74
N ALA A 300 3.50 15.98 -34.55
CA ALA A 300 3.90 16.97 -33.57
C ALA A 300 5.25 16.54 -32.99
N THR A 301 6.28 17.16 -33.50
CA THR A 301 7.63 17.20 -32.90
C THR A 301 7.52 17.68 -31.47
N PHE A 302 7.94 16.83 -30.51
CA PHE A 302 8.12 17.21 -29.12
C PHE A 302 9.42 18.02 -29.00
N GLU A 303 9.31 19.33 -28.94
CA GLU A 303 10.40 20.19 -28.47
C GLU A 303 10.58 20.07 -26.97
N ARG A 304 11.82 19.74 -26.57
CA ARG A 304 12.27 19.72 -25.18
C ARG A 304 12.62 21.13 -24.77
N ASP A 305 11.70 21.87 -24.17
CA ASP A 305 12.04 23.03 -23.32
C ASP A 305 10.84 23.44 -22.47
N ILE A 306 10.79 22.98 -21.21
CA ILE A 306 9.95 23.60 -20.20
C ILE A 306 10.86 24.30 -19.18
N VAL A 307 11.07 25.58 -19.43
CA VAL A 307 11.70 26.51 -18.49
C VAL A 307 10.67 26.90 -17.43
N TYR A 308 10.99 26.61 -16.17
CA TYR A 308 10.21 27.09 -15.03
C TYR A 308 10.19 28.62 -14.98
N LYS A 309 9.03 29.24 -15.18
CA LYS A 309 8.74 30.61 -14.82
C LYS A 309 7.78 30.71 -13.66
N ASP A 310 8.19 31.53 -12.72
CA ASP A 310 7.59 31.96 -11.47
C ASP A 310 6.06 32.19 -11.52
N VAL A 311 5.30 31.48 -10.65
CA VAL A 311 3.84 31.53 -10.58
C VAL A 311 3.41 32.47 -9.45
N SER A 312 3.65 33.77 -9.61
CA SER A 312 3.15 34.75 -8.63
C SER A 312 2.16 35.79 -9.15
N LYS A 313 1.65 35.69 -10.38
CA LYS A 313 0.66 36.67 -10.89
C LYS A 313 -0.32 36.03 -11.89
N ILE A 314 -1.50 35.62 -11.44
CA ILE A 314 -2.74 35.69 -12.24
C ILE A 314 -3.92 35.65 -11.26
N HIS A 315 -4.41 36.85 -10.88
CA HIS A 315 -5.77 37.03 -10.43
C HIS A 315 -6.42 38.02 -11.42
N GLN A 316 -7.34 37.54 -12.22
CA GLN A 316 -8.38 38.43 -12.78
C GLN A 316 -9.70 37.67 -12.95
N LYS A 317 -10.74 38.31 -12.45
CA LYS A 317 -12.16 37.89 -12.42
C LYS A 317 -12.76 37.86 -13.82
N GLN A 318 -13.48 36.79 -14.17
CA GLN A 318 -14.57 36.87 -15.15
C GLN A 318 -15.87 36.33 -14.57
N LYS A 319 -16.89 37.15 -14.62
CA LYS A 319 -18.29 36.82 -14.32
C LYS A 319 -18.85 35.96 -15.46
N ILE A 320 -19.50 34.84 -15.13
CA ILE A 320 -20.31 34.07 -16.06
C ILE A 320 -21.75 34.07 -15.58
N THR A 321 -22.63 34.43 -16.49
CA THR A 321 -24.09 34.53 -16.34
C THR A 321 -24.76 33.17 -16.44
N ASN A 322 -25.86 33.01 -15.67
CA ASN A 322 -26.70 31.80 -15.65
C ASN A 322 -27.25 31.44 -17.03
N GLU A 323 -27.05 30.20 -17.47
CA GLU A 323 -27.82 29.57 -18.53
C GLU A 323 -28.45 28.25 -18.05
N GLU A 324 -29.68 28.03 -18.46
CA GLU A 324 -30.61 26.99 -18.05
C GLU A 324 -30.15 25.57 -18.50
N TYR A 325 -30.39 24.58 -17.67
CA TYR A 325 -30.08 23.17 -17.91
C TYR A 325 -31.20 22.47 -18.70
N PRO A 326 -30.91 21.66 -19.76
CA PRO A 326 -31.89 20.85 -20.42
C PRO A 326 -32.12 19.51 -19.72
N VAL A 327 -33.40 19.17 -19.61
CA VAL A 327 -33.94 17.91 -19.05
C VAL A 327 -33.67 16.75 -20.00
N ALA A 328 -33.44 15.57 -19.39
CA ALA A 328 -33.03 14.29 -19.93
C ALA A 328 -33.68 13.86 -21.28
N TYR A 329 -32.82 13.33 -22.15
CA TYR A 329 -33.22 12.47 -23.28
C TYR A 329 -32.92 11.00 -22.96
N GLU A 330 -33.94 10.16 -22.91
CA GLU A 330 -33.80 8.71 -22.95
C GLU A 330 -33.36 8.29 -24.37
N GLN A 331 -32.14 7.71 -24.45
CA GLN A 331 -31.74 6.98 -25.65
C GLN A 331 -31.69 5.49 -25.34
N THR A 332 -32.52 4.74 -26.00
CA THR A 332 -32.45 3.27 -26.13
C THR A 332 -31.18 2.89 -26.87
N VAL A 333 -30.20 2.30 -26.18
CA VAL A 333 -28.95 1.83 -26.77
C VAL A 333 -29.13 0.40 -27.28
N ASP A 334 -28.94 0.23 -28.58
CA ASP A 334 -28.85 -1.06 -29.25
C ASP A 334 -27.55 -1.80 -28.84
N LYS A 335 -27.69 -3.04 -28.30
CA LYS A 335 -26.61 -3.79 -27.62
C LYS A 335 -25.65 -4.53 -28.58
N THR A 336 -25.59 -4.23 -29.86
CA THR A 336 -24.84 -5.01 -30.85
C THR A 336 -23.66 -4.33 -31.55
N MET A 337 -23.33 -3.08 -31.21
CA MET A 337 -22.14 -2.41 -31.75
C MET A 337 -21.16 -2.13 -30.63
N VAL A 338 -20.06 -2.90 -30.53
CA VAL A 338 -18.90 -2.56 -29.71
C VAL A 338 -18.22 -1.36 -30.36
N SER A 339 -18.50 -0.16 -29.88
CA SER A 339 -17.78 1.05 -30.30
C SER A 339 -16.28 0.88 -30.03
N PRO A 340 -15.37 1.31 -30.93
CA PRO A 340 -13.94 1.31 -30.67
C PRO A 340 -13.67 2.16 -29.41
N ARG A 341 -13.16 1.52 -28.34
CA ARG A 341 -12.90 2.22 -27.07
C ARG A 341 -11.69 3.12 -27.21
N LEU A 342 -11.76 4.31 -26.62
CA LEU A 342 -10.66 5.26 -26.60
C LEU A 342 -9.47 4.68 -25.81
N PRO A 343 -8.24 4.91 -26.25
CA PRO A 343 -7.04 4.51 -25.50
C PRO A 343 -6.93 5.28 -24.20
N ILE A 344 -6.25 4.69 -23.21
CA ILE A 344 -5.90 5.38 -21.95
C ILE A 344 -5.05 6.61 -22.30
N ALA A 345 -5.36 7.74 -21.67
CA ALA A 345 -4.57 8.96 -21.82
C ALA A 345 -3.08 8.69 -21.47
N PRO A 346 -2.13 9.02 -22.35
CA PRO A 346 -0.70 8.79 -22.10
C PRO A 346 -0.22 9.40 -20.78
N SER A 347 -0.82 10.53 -20.40
CA SER A 347 -0.51 11.22 -19.15
C SER A 347 -0.97 10.47 -17.88
N VAL A 348 -1.73 9.36 -17.93
CA VAL A 348 -2.10 8.59 -16.75
C VAL A 348 -0.89 7.86 -16.16
N ALA A 349 -0.08 7.22 -16.99
CA ALA A 349 1.12 6.52 -16.57
C ALA A 349 2.21 6.66 -17.65
N PRO A 350 2.89 7.84 -17.73
CA PRO A 350 3.83 8.17 -18.77
C PRO A 350 5.04 7.22 -18.76
N GLY A 351 5.36 6.62 -19.91
CA GLY A 351 6.50 5.70 -20.06
C GLY A 351 6.34 4.34 -19.40
N MET A 352 5.18 4.04 -18.79
CA MET A 352 4.97 2.78 -18.07
C MET A 352 4.22 1.76 -18.93
N ASN A 353 4.68 0.51 -18.92
CA ASN A 353 3.97 -0.65 -19.47
C ASN A 353 2.99 -1.27 -18.47
N THR A 354 2.93 -0.72 -17.25
CA THR A 354 2.01 -1.12 -16.19
C THR A 354 1.04 -0.02 -15.83
N LEU A 355 -0.10 -0.40 -15.27
CA LEU A 355 -1.14 0.49 -14.78
C LEU A 355 -1.63 0.01 -13.41
N GLY A 356 -1.72 0.91 -12.45
CA GLY A 356 -2.36 0.62 -11.17
C GLY A 356 -3.88 0.69 -11.30
N VAL A 357 -4.56 -0.46 -11.19
CA VAL A 357 -6.01 -0.58 -11.32
C VAL A 357 -6.64 -0.95 -9.99
N VAL A 358 -7.73 -0.28 -9.64
CA VAL A 358 -8.60 -0.62 -8.51
C VAL A 358 -10.03 -0.79 -8.99
N LEU A 359 -10.79 -1.67 -8.35
CA LEU A 359 -12.23 -1.82 -8.59
C LEU A 359 -13.03 -1.07 -7.51
N PRO A 360 -14.32 -0.76 -7.74
CA PRO A 360 -15.20 -0.14 -6.75
C PRO A 360 -15.16 -0.88 -5.41
N TYR A 361 -14.83 -0.17 -4.33
CA TYR A 361 -14.68 -0.72 -2.98
C TYR A 361 -15.61 -0.08 -1.94
N ALA A 362 -16.48 0.82 -2.37
CA ALA A 362 -17.56 1.38 -1.55
C ALA A 362 -18.85 1.39 -2.35
N PRO A 363 -20.03 1.26 -1.72
CA PRO A 363 -21.30 1.21 -2.43
C PRO A 363 -21.53 2.40 -3.36
N TYR A 364 -21.19 3.61 -2.95
CA TYR A 364 -21.33 4.80 -3.79
C TYR A 364 -20.46 4.80 -5.06
N HIS A 365 -19.36 4.05 -5.10
CA HIS A 365 -18.58 3.93 -6.32
C HIS A 365 -19.38 3.29 -7.46
N TYR A 366 -20.29 2.37 -7.13
CA TYR A 366 -21.15 1.70 -8.12
C TYR A 366 -22.22 2.62 -8.72
N SER A 367 -22.58 3.70 -8.03
CA SER A 367 -23.47 4.75 -8.57
C SER A 367 -22.68 5.86 -9.27
N LEU A 368 -21.49 6.20 -8.73
CA LEU A 368 -20.66 7.30 -9.21
C LEU A 368 -19.89 6.94 -10.49
N VAL A 369 -19.24 5.76 -10.53
CA VAL A 369 -18.39 5.34 -11.65
C VAL A 369 -19.19 4.45 -12.60
N PRO A 370 -19.44 4.88 -13.85
CA PRO A 370 -20.11 4.04 -14.83
C PRO A 370 -19.38 2.71 -15.03
N THR A 371 -20.14 1.63 -15.28
CA THR A 371 -19.57 0.27 -15.40
C THR A 371 -18.53 0.15 -16.50
N ASP A 372 -18.63 0.96 -17.56
CA ASP A 372 -17.73 1.01 -18.72
C ASP A 372 -16.66 2.11 -18.62
N ALA A 373 -16.63 2.89 -17.54
CA ALA A 373 -15.69 3.99 -17.36
C ALA A 373 -14.34 3.54 -16.78
N LEU A 374 -13.31 4.30 -17.11
CA LEU A 374 -11.98 4.23 -16.49
C LEU A 374 -11.62 5.63 -16.00
N TRP A 375 -11.60 5.83 -14.68
CA TRP A 375 -11.35 7.13 -14.08
C TRP A 375 -10.08 7.14 -13.25
N VAL A 376 -9.30 8.21 -13.34
CA VAL A 376 -8.22 8.45 -12.39
C VAL A 376 -8.81 8.50 -10.98
N MET A 377 -8.20 7.76 -10.06
CA MET A 377 -8.54 7.74 -8.63
C MET A 377 -7.22 7.85 -7.85
N THR A 378 -6.79 9.07 -7.56
CA THR A 378 -5.53 9.31 -6.85
C THR A 378 -5.79 10.00 -5.52
N SER A 379 -4.97 9.72 -4.49
CA SER A 379 -5.09 10.39 -3.18
C SER A 379 -5.12 11.92 -3.33
N ALA A 380 -5.98 12.59 -2.59
CA ALA A 380 -6.05 14.04 -2.58
C ALA A 380 -5.10 14.59 -1.51
N ASN A 381 -3.89 14.90 -1.92
CA ASN A 381 -2.83 15.49 -1.11
C ASN A 381 -1.85 16.23 -2.02
N ARG A 382 -1.04 17.11 -1.50
CA ARG A 382 0.17 17.57 -2.17
C ARG A 382 1.19 16.45 -2.21
N SER A 383 2.15 16.52 -3.14
CA SER A 383 3.18 15.46 -3.25
C SER A 383 3.98 15.38 -1.94
N GLY A 384 3.99 14.17 -1.33
CA GLY A 384 4.70 13.89 -0.09
C GLY A 384 3.87 14.03 1.19
N ASP A 385 2.79 14.81 1.19
CA ASP A 385 1.89 14.91 2.34
C ASP A 385 1.03 13.64 2.52
N PRO A 386 0.51 13.37 3.73
CA PRO A 386 -0.45 12.31 3.95
C PRO A 386 -1.79 12.62 3.25
N VAL A 387 -2.63 11.59 3.07
CA VAL A 387 -3.96 11.75 2.48
C VAL A 387 -4.84 12.68 3.33
N LEU A 388 -5.51 13.63 2.68
CA LEU A 388 -6.47 14.51 3.35
C LEU A 388 -7.72 13.73 3.77
N TYR A 389 -8.22 13.98 4.97
CA TYR A 389 -9.41 13.32 5.50
C TYR A 389 -10.34 14.27 6.28
N ASP A 390 -9.83 15.39 6.73
CA ASP A 390 -10.61 16.46 7.37
C ASP A 390 -11.24 17.36 6.32
N ASP A 391 -12.53 17.69 6.50
CA ASP A 391 -13.30 18.45 5.51
C ASP A 391 -12.79 19.89 5.38
N VAL A 392 -12.42 20.53 6.50
CA VAL A 392 -11.94 21.93 6.48
C VAL A 392 -10.60 22.03 5.75
N GLN A 393 -9.66 21.12 6.08
CA GLN A 393 -8.38 21.04 5.39
C GLN A 393 -8.55 20.73 3.90
N ALA A 394 -9.50 19.84 3.54
CA ALA A 394 -9.75 19.49 2.15
C ALA A 394 -10.23 20.69 1.32
N PHE A 395 -11.12 21.55 1.85
CA PHE A 395 -11.52 22.77 1.17
C PHE A 395 -10.35 23.72 0.94
N ASP A 396 -9.54 23.94 1.97
CA ASP A 396 -8.42 24.89 1.90
C ASP A 396 -7.33 24.42 0.92
N GLU A 397 -6.95 23.14 0.98
CA GLU A 397 -5.79 22.63 0.26
C GLU A 397 -6.10 22.17 -1.16
N LEU A 398 -7.35 21.77 -1.45
CA LEU A 398 -7.76 21.37 -2.78
C LEU A 398 -8.30 22.55 -3.59
N ALA A 399 -8.42 23.74 -2.99
CA ALA A 399 -8.70 24.96 -3.73
C ALA A 399 -7.64 25.19 -4.81
N GLY A 400 -8.10 25.34 -6.07
CA GLY A 400 -7.23 25.45 -7.23
C GLY A 400 -6.72 24.11 -7.81
N ILE A 401 -6.93 22.96 -7.13
CA ILE A 401 -6.67 21.62 -7.65
C ILE A 401 -7.95 21.02 -8.23
N ALA A 402 -8.99 20.87 -7.42
CA ALA A 402 -10.29 20.36 -7.83
C ALA A 402 -11.20 21.50 -8.33
N ASP A 403 -12.14 21.16 -9.20
CA ASP A 403 -13.18 22.07 -9.67
C ASP A 403 -14.43 21.99 -8.76
N TYR A 404 -14.72 20.81 -8.20
CA TYR A 404 -15.82 20.53 -7.27
C TYR A 404 -15.37 19.56 -6.17
N ILE A 405 -16.12 19.52 -5.06
CA ILE A 405 -15.92 18.57 -3.97
C ILE A 405 -17.21 17.81 -3.67
N LEU A 406 -17.15 16.49 -3.79
CA LEU A 406 -18.20 15.56 -3.34
C LEU A 406 -17.80 15.03 -1.97
N THR A 407 -18.42 15.56 -0.94
CA THR A 407 -18.16 15.18 0.46
C THR A 407 -19.37 14.50 1.10
N HIS A 408 -19.20 13.93 2.28
CA HIS A 408 -20.28 13.35 3.09
C HIS A 408 -20.07 13.68 4.58
N ASN A 409 -21.15 13.63 5.35
CA ASN A 409 -21.16 14.02 6.76
C ASN A 409 -20.70 12.94 7.76
N ARG A 410 -20.32 11.72 7.29
CA ARG A 410 -19.66 10.73 8.13
C ARG A 410 -18.19 11.09 8.32
N LYS A 411 -17.74 11.18 9.58
CA LYS A 411 -16.33 11.47 9.88
C LYS A 411 -15.45 10.25 9.58
N ILE A 412 -14.27 10.50 9.04
CA ILE A 412 -13.15 9.57 8.97
C ILE A 412 -12.35 9.77 10.27
N ILE A 413 -12.23 8.72 11.07
CA ILE A 413 -11.56 8.77 12.36
C ILE A 413 -10.09 8.36 12.24
N SER A 414 -9.82 7.31 11.45
CA SER A 414 -8.47 6.83 11.15
C SER A 414 -8.23 6.93 9.63
N PRO A 415 -7.39 7.88 9.18
CA PRO A 415 -7.09 7.99 7.77
C PRO A 415 -6.26 6.79 7.29
N VAL A 416 -6.52 6.36 6.06
CA VAL A 416 -5.77 5.30 5.37
C VAL A 416 -5.70 5.60 3.88
N ASP A 417 -4.52 5.43 3.29
CA ASP A 417 -4.32 5.45 1.83
C ASP A 417 -4.71 4.08 1.24
N ASP A 418 -4.81 3.97 -0.07
CA ASP A 418 -5.06 2.70 -0.75
C ASP A 418 -3.84 1.78 -0.69
N SER A 419 -4.06 0.50 -0.44
CA SER A 419 -3.03 -0.53 -0.56
C SER A 419 -2.65 -0.77 -2.01
N VAL A 420 -1.38 -1.13 -2.24
CA VAL A 420 -0.84 -1.43 -3.57
C VAL A 420 -0.20 -2.81 -3.55
N VAL A 421 -0.56 -3.63 -4.53
CA VAL A 421 -0.10 -5.02 -4.68
C VAL A 421 0.36 -5.25 -6.12
N GLN A 422 1.39 -6.05 -6.32
CA GLN A 422 1.72 -6.67 -7.61
C GLN A 422 1.74 -8.18 -7.47
N VAL A 423 1.60 -8.91 -8.57
CA VAL A 423 1.71 -10.38 -8.58
C VAL A 423 2.98 -10.78 -9.32
N VAL A 424 3.85 -11.55 -8.66
CA VAL A 424 5.10 -12.08 -9.23
C VAL A 424 5.16 -13.57 -8.93
N ASN A 425 5.44 -14.41 -9.94
CA ASN A 425 5.47 -15.86 -9.81
C ASN A 425 4.27 -16.42 -9.04
N HIS A 426 3.08 -16.00 -9.42
CA HIS A 426 1.79 -16.41 -8.82
C HIS A 426 1.63 -16.04 -7.33
N LYS A 427 2.46 -15.16 -6.78
CA LYS A 427 2.35 -14.67 -5.39
C LYS A 427 2.01 -13.18 -5.38
N PRO A 428 1.02 -12.75 -4.58
CA PRO A 428 0.78 -11.33 -4.35
C PRO A 428 1.90 -10.75 -3.48
N ILE A 429 2.52 -9.68 -3.94
CA ILE A 429 3.59 -8.96 -3.24
C ILE A 429 3.05 -7.61 -2.80
N MET A 430 3.13 -7.31 -1.50
CA MET A 430 2.70 -6.06 -0.93
C MET A 430 3.71 -4.94 -1.22
N ILE A 431 3.27 -3.90 -1.95
CA ILE A 431 4.07 -2.69 -2.20
C ILE A 431 3.77 -1.63 -1.13
N ARG A 432 2.48 -1.48 -0.78
CA ARG A 432 1.99 -0.59 0.27
C ARG A 432 0.88 -1.28 1.04
N ARG A 433 1.01 -1.34 2.38
CA ARG A 433 0.03 -1.94 3.27
C ARG A 433 -0.78 -0.83 3.96
N SER A 434 -2.06 -0.73 3.64
CA SER A 434 -2.96 0.30 4.17
C SER A 434 -4.42 -0.19 4.13
N ARG A 435 -5.36 0.52 3.49
CA ARG A 435 -6.80 0.17 3.45
C ARG A 435 -7.02 -1.30 3.03
N GLY A 436 -7.91 -1.97 3.75
CA GLY A 436 -8.28 -3.38 3.53
C GLY A 436 -7.34 -4.40 4.18
N TYR A 437 -6.13 -3.99 4.60
CA TYR A 437 -5.15 -4.84 5.28
C TYR A 437 -4.86 -4.36 6.71
N VAL A 438 -4.91 -3.04 6.96
CA VAL A 438 -4.71 -2.48 8.30
C VAL A 438 -6.07 -2.34 8.99
N PRO A 439 -6.16 -2.67 10.27
CA PRO A 439 -5.12 -3.05 11.24
C PRO A 439 -5.02 -4.57 11.49
N ILE A 440 -5.28 -5.41 10.48
CA ILE A 440 -5.17 -6.86 10.64
C ILE A 440 -3.74 -7.21 11.06
N SER A 441 -3.61 -7.97 12.16
CA SER A 441 -2.30 -8.36 12.69
C SER A 441 -1.67 -9.50 11.88
N ILE A 442 -0.34 -9.49 11.78
CA ILE A 442 0.46 -10.59 11.25
C ILE A 442 0.82 -11.53 12.42
N SER A 443 0.63 -12.83 12.23
CA SER A 443 0.95 -13.83 13.26
C SER A 443 2.44 -14.14 13.25
N VAL A 444 3.11 -13.91 14.39
CA VAL A 444 4.56 -14.09 14.58
C VAL A 444 4.79 -14.87 15.87
N VAL A 445 5.03 -16.17 15.77
CA VAL A 445 5.17 -17.09 16.92
C VAL A 445 6.26 -16.64 17.90
N ALA A 446 7.36 -16.12 17.38
CA ALA A 446 8.48 -15.65 18.20
C ALA A 446 8.13 -14.51 19.18
N LEU A 447 7.04 -13.79 18.94
CA LEU A 447 6.60 -12.69 19.82
C LEU A 447 5.78 -13.14 21.03
N ASP A 448 5.35 -14.41 21.11
CA ASP A 448 4.37 -14.86 22.12
C ASP A 448 4.81 -14.61 23.56
N THR A 449 6.09 -14.79 23.85
CA THR A 449 6.70 -14.57 25.18
C THR A 449 7.36 -13.20 25.34
N SER A 450 7.33 -12.35 24.31
CA SER A 450 7.98 -11.05 24.34
C SER A 450 7.13 -10.00 25.05
N PRO A 451 7.73 -8.99 25.70
CA PRO A 451 7.00 -7.84 26.21
C PRO A 451 6.34 -7.07 25.06
N THR A 452 5.41 -6.20 25.38
CA THR A 452 4.87 -5.27 24.38
C THR A 452 5.95 -4.29 23.97
N MET A 453 6.31 -4.28 22.69
CA MET A 453 7.33 -3.42 22.10
C MET A 453 6.68 -2.44 21.13
N LEU A 454 7.30 -1.25 20.99
CA LEU A 454 7.04 -0.28 19.94
C LEU A 454 8.24 -0.25 19.00
N ALA A 455 8.06 -0.71 17.76
CA ALA A 455 9.07 -0.65 16.70
C ALA A 455 8.75 0.53 15.77
N MET A 456 9.70 1.44 15.60
CA MET A 456 9.46 2.73 14.95
C MET A 456 9.59 2.71 13.43
N GLY A 457 10.11 1.62 12.84
CA GLY A 457 10.33 1.49 11.39
C GLY A 457 11.49 2.36 10.88
N ALA A 458 11.36 2.79 9.63
CA ALA A 458 12.32 3.64 8.92
C ALA A 458 11.68 4.98 8.52
N ASP A 459 12.49 5.92 7.99
CA ASP A 459 12.00 7.25 7.58
C ASP A 459 11.29 7.25 6.23
N MET A 460 11.68 6.34 5.31
CA MET A 460 11.03 6.19 4.02
C MET A 460 9.86 5.21 4.12
N LYS A 461 8.76 5.50 3.42
CA LYS A 461 7.55 4.64 3.43
C LYS A 461 7.12 4.25 4.85
N ALA A 462 7.23 5.20 5.77
CA ALA A 462 7.18 4.98 7.20
C ALA A 462 5.92 4.24 7.66
N SER A 463 6.15 3.28 8.53
CA SER A 463 5.16 2.57 9.34
C SER A 463 5.82 2.19 10.67
N PHE A 464 5.03 2.13 11.72
CA PHE A 464 5.47 1.54 12.99
C PHE A 464 4.72 0.22 13.25
N ALA A 465 5.17 -0.55 14.23
CA ALA A 465 4.47 -1.75 14.66
C ALA A 465 4.51 -1.89 16.19
N MET A 466 3.46 -2.51 16.73
CA MET A 466 3.41 -2.95 18.12
C MET A 466 3.05 -4.42 18.16
N ASN A 467 3.50 -5.15 19.19
CA ASN A 467 3.09 -6.54 19.35
C ASN A 467 2.12 -6.71 20.53
N ARG A 468 1.25 -7.69 20.36
CA ARG A 468 0.44 -8.28 21.40
C ARG A 468 0.57 -9.79 21.35
N LYS A 469 1.31 -10.40 22.31
CA LYS A 469 1.65 -11.82 22.22
C LYS A 469 2.21 -12.13 20.83
N SER A 470 1.79 -13.24 20.22
CA SER A 470 2.21 -13.67 18.88
C SER A 470 1.69 -12.81 17.71
N HIS A 471 1.13 -11.63 17.95
CA HIS A 471 0.56 -10.77 16.92
C HIS A 471 1.32 -9.46 16.77
N ALA A 472 1.84 -9.20 15.59
CA ALA A 472 2.37 -7.91 15.19
C ALA A 472 1.26 -7.06 14.54
N ILE A 473 1.00 -5.88 15.08
CA ILE A 473 -0.01 -4.93 14.60
C ILE A 473 0.73 -3.78 13.94
N LEU A 474 0.74 -3.75 12.60
CA LEU A 474 1.39 -2.72 11.83
C LEU A 474 0.47 -1.51 11.64
N SER A 475 1.03 -0.31 11.69
CA SER A 475 0.34 0.91 11.31
C SER A 475 0.03 0.94 9.82
N PRO A 476 -0.90 1.81 9.35
CA PRO A 476 -0.98 2.12 7.93
C PRO A 476 0.31 2.78 7.45
N TYR A 477 0.55 2.68 6.15
CA TYR A 477 1.53 3.52 5.47
C TYR A 477 1.23 5.00 5.73
N MET A 478 2.23 5.78 6.15
CA MET A 478 2.08 7.19 6.52
C MET A 478 2.72 8.15 5.52
N GLY A 479 3.74 7.71 4.78
CA GLY A 479 4.55 8.54 3.89
C GLY A 479 6.00 8.62 4.33
N ASP A 480 6.72 9.65 3.85
CA ASP A 480 8.14 9.85 4.14
C ASP A 480 8.33 10.93 5.20
N MET A 481 9.21 10.70 6.18
CA MET A 481 9.39 11.55 7.36
C MET A 481 10.05 12.91 7.07
N GLU A 482 10.39 13.20 5.82
CA GLU A 482 10.81 14.55 5.40
C GLU A 482 9.69 15.60 5.56
N HIS A 483 8.43 15.17 5.57
CA HIS A 483 7.27 16.04 5.63
C HIS A 483 6.75 16.19 7.06
N GLN A 484 6.64 17.42 7.57
CA GLN A 484 6.19 17.70 8.94
C GLN A 484 4.83 17.06 9.25
N ARG A 485 3.89 17.05 8.30
CA ARG A 485 2.56 16.45 8.51
C ARG A 485 2.62 14.93 8.67
N VAL A 486 3.58 14.27 8.02
CA VAL A 486 3.82 12.83 8.22
C VAL A 486 4.37 12.58 9.61
N GLN A 487 5.25 13.46 10.10
CA GLN A 487 5.79 13.41 11.46
C GLN A 487 4.68 13.59 12.52
N GLU A 488 3.75 14.52 12.30
CA GLU A 488 2.58 14.72 13.17
C GLU A 488 1.63 13.52 13.13
N LEU A 489 1.43 12.93 11.95
CA LEU A 489 0.61 11.73 11.77
C LEU A 489 1.21 10.53 12.48
N LEU A 490 2.55 10.37 12.51
CA LEU A 490 3.24 9.31 13.24
C LEU A 490 2.83 9.33 14.72
N TRP A 491 2.94 10.47 15.39
CA TRP A 491 2.60 10.61 16.80
C TRP A 491 1.12 10.42 17.07
N THR A 492 0.26 11.02 16.26
CA THR A 492 -1.19 10.90 16.39
C THR A 492 -1.62 9.44 16.24
N THR A 493 -1.03 8.73 15.26
CA THR A 493 -1.37 7.33 15.00
C THR A 493 -0.80 6.40 16.08
N THR A 494 0.42 6.66 16.59
CA THR A 494 1.02 5.89 17.69
C THR A 494 0.16 5.96 18.95
N ASN A 495 -0.18 7.17 19.41
CA ASN A 495 -1.06 7.36 20.58
C ASN A 495 -2.42 6.68 20.37
N ARG A 496 -2.97 6.80 19.15
CA ARG A 496 -4.23 6.16 18.79
C ARG A 496 -4.14 4.63 18.86
N TYR A 497 -3.03 4.01 18.44
CA TYR A 497 -2.82 2.56 18.55
C TYR A 497 -2.71 2.10 19.99
N GLU A 498 -2.02 2.85 20.85
CA GLU A 498 -1.98 2.61 22.29
C GLU A 498 -3.39 2.60 22.90
N ASP A 499 -4.19 3.63 22.57
CA ASP A 499 -5.56 3.74 23.08
C ASP A 499 -6.51 2.70 22.48
N LEU A 500 -6.47 2.50 21.15
CA LEU A 500 -7.39 1.63 20.44
C LEU A 500 -7.17 0.15 20.76
N PHE A 501 -5.92 -0.26 20.84
CA PHE A 501 -5.53 -1.63 21.14
C PHE A 501 -5.16 -1.85 22.62
N GLN A 502 -5.22 -0.80 23.45
CA GLN A 502 -4.85 -0.85 24.87
C GLN A 502 -3.44 -1.46 25.06
N LEU A 503 -2.50 -0.99 24.28
CA LEU A 503 -1.10 -1.40 24.34
C LEU A 503 -0.31 -0.38 25.14
N GLN A 504 0.54 -0.87 26.02
CA GLN A 504 1.51 -0.06 26.74
C GLN A 504 2.89 -0.65 26.47
N PRO A 505 3.65 -0.07 25.51
CA PRO A 505 5.00 -0.52 25.26
C PRO A 505 5.87 -0.46 26.53
N SER A 506 6.61 -1.51 26.76
CA SER A 506 7.61 -1.58 27.82
C SER A 506 9.02 -1.58 27.26
N GLN A 507 9.16 -1.51 25.95
CA GLN A 507 10.43 -1.45 25.23
C GLN A 507 10.24 -0.79 23.87
N VAL A 508 11.26 -0.09 23.38
CA VAL A 508 11.28 0.58 22.07
C VAL A 508 12.37 -0.04 21.21
N VAL A 509 12.02 -0.30 19.93
CA VAL A 509 12.97 -0.79 18.92
C VAL A 509 13.08 0.24 17.81
N VAL A 510 14.31 0.63 17.46
CA VAL A 510 14.60 1.66 16.48
C VAL A 510 15.63 1.17 15.46
N ASP A 511 15.65 1.84 14.29
CA ASP A 511 16.75 1.66 13.33
C ASP A 511 18.06 2.19 13.91
N ALA A 512 19.17 1.50 13.64
CA ALA A 512 20.51 1.92 14.04
C ALA A 512 20.99 3.20 13.33
N HIS A 513 20.24 3.70 12.33
CA HIS A 513 20.56 4.94 11.64
C HIS A 513 20.48 6.15 12.60
N PRO A 514 21.60 6.89 12.81
CA PRO A 514 21.68 7.90 13.89
C PRO A 514 20.80 9.12 13.63
N LYS A 515 20.43 9.39 12.39
CA LYS A 515 19.72 10.61 11.98
C LYS A 515 18.26 10.36 11.55
N TYR A 516 17.78 9.13 11.54
CA TYR A 516 16.38 8.88 11.21
C TYR A 516 15.47 9.57 12.21
N TYR A 517 14.47 10.28 11.71
CA TYR A 517 13.47 10.96 12.53
C TYR A 517 12.68 9.94 13.37
N THR A 518 12.30 8.83 12.77
CA THR A 518 11.63 7.71 13.47
C THR A 518 12.48 7.19 14.64
N SER A 519 13.80 7.04 14.46
CA SER A 519 14.70 6.61 15.53
C SER A 519 14.84 7.67 16.64
N GLN A 520 14.87 8.96 16.27
CA GLN A 520 14.88 10.06 17.25
C GLN A 520 13.57 10.10 18.04
N CYS A 521 12.42 9.91 17.38
CA CYS A 521 11.12 9.80 18.02
C CYS A 521 11.06 8.62 19.00
N GLY A 522 11.57 7.46 18.59
CA GLY A 522 11.65 6.28 19.46
C GLY A 522 12.49 6.50 20.69
N ARG A 523 13.66 7.16 20.54
CA ARG A 523 14.52 7.52 21.68
C ARG A 523 13.84 8.54 22.62
N ALA A 524 13.17 9.55 22.07
CA ALA A 524 12.41 10.53 22.87
C ALA A 524 11.23 9.87 23.61
N TYR A 525 10.53 8.92 22.96
CA TYR A 525 9.48 8.15 23.60
C TYR A 525 10.04 7.30 24.75
N ALA A 526 11.14 6.58 24.52
CA ALA A 526 11.79 5.76 25.53
C ALA A 526 12.29 6.58 26.72
N GLU A 527 12.88 7.73 26.48
CA GLU A 527 13.32 8.66 27.54
C GLU A 527 12.13 9.13 28.40
N LYS A 528 11.04 9.57 27.75
CA LYS A 528 9.82 10.05 28.42
C LYS A 528 9.23 9.01 29.37
N TYR A 529 9.21 7.74 28.96
CA TYR A 529 8.60 6.64 29.71
C TYR A 529 9.62 5.75 30.43
N GLN A 530 10.91 6.10 30.39
CA GLN A 530 12.03 5.36 31.00
C GLN A 530 12.10 3.89 30.54
N LEU A 531 11.98 3.68 29.23
CA LEU A 531 11.97 2.35 28.61
C LEU A 531 13.34 1.97 28.02
N PRO A 532 13.69 0.68 28.01
CA PRO A 532 14.87 0.20 27.27
C PRO A 532 14.70 0.37 25.76
N ILE A 533 15.82 0.62 25.09
CA ILE A 533 15.89 0.75 23.63
C ILE A 533 16.73 -0.40 23.06
N ILE A 534 16.26 -0.96 21.96
CA ILE A 534 17.04 -1.87 21.10
C ILE A 534 17.27 -1.16 19.76
N GLU A 535 18.50 -1.15 19.29
CA GLU A 535 18.87 -0.65 17.97
C GLU A 535 19.13 -1.82 17.02
N ILE A 536 18.46 -1.80 15.85
CA ILE A 536 18.53 -2.86 14.84
C ILE A 536 19.14 -2.29 13.57
N GLN A 537 20.08 -3.02 12.99
CA GLN A 537 20.64 -2.67 11.68
C GLN A 537 19.55 -2.81 10.58
N HIS A 538 19.51 -1.85 9.69
CA HIS A 538 18.46 -1.66 8.67
C HIS A 538 18.18 -2.93 7.81
N HIS A 539 19.24 -3.48 7.18
CA HIS A 539 19.10 -4.65 6.30
C HIS A 539 18.82 -5.94 7.08
N HIS A 540 19.29 -6.03 8.35
CA HIS A 540 18.88 -7.10 9.24
C HIS A 540 17.38 -7.04 9.54
N ALA A 541 16.82 -5.82 9.70
CA ALA A 541 15.39 -5.65 9.87
C ALA A 541 14.59 -6.06 8.62
N HIS A 542 15.09 -5.78 7.40
CA HIS A 542 14.48 -6.29 6.17
C HIS A 542 14.41 -7.82 6.15
N VAL A 543 15.52 -8.52 6.45
CA VAL A 543 15.54 -9.99 6.55
C VAL A 543 14.62 -10.45 7.68
N GLY A 544 14.69 -9.80 8.85
CA GLY A 544 13.87 -10.09 10.02
C GLY A 544 12.37 -9.99 9.76
N ALA A 545 11.92 -9.09 8.88
CA ALA A 545 10.51 -8.97 8.49
C ALA A 545 10.00 -10.24 7.79
N VAL A 546 10.80 -10.83 6.90
CA VAL A 546 10.45 -12.08 6.21
C VAL A 546 10.51 -13.27 7.17
N LEU A 547 11.53 -13.32 8.03
CA LEU A 547 11.63 -14.37 9.06
C LEU A 547 10.43 -14.34 10.00
N ALA A 548 9.98 -13.14 10.38
CA ALA A 548 8.79 -12.94 11.20
C ALA A 548 7.52 -13.45 10.52
N GLU A 549 7.27 -13.01 9.30
CA GLU A 549 6.04 -13.33 8.54
C GLU A 549 5.97 -14.82 8.20
N CYS A 550 7.07 -15.40 7.75
CA CYS A 550 7.16 -16.82 7.38
C CYS A 550 7.40 -17.76 8.58
N ASN A 551 7.55 -17.20 9.80
CA ASN A 551 7.85 -17.96 11.03
C ASN A 551 9.06 -18.90 10.87
N ILE A 552 10.18 -18.41 10.34
CA ILE A 552 11.41 -19.18 10.07
C ILE A 552 12.35 -19.10 11.28
N ASP A 553 12.77 -20.26 11.77
CA ASP A 553 13.77 -20.40 12.86
C ASP A 553 15.07 -21.09 12.38
N ALA A 554 15.27 -21.23 11.08
CA ALA A 554 16.46 -21.78 10.47
C ALA A 554 17.44 -20.66 10.06
N PRO A 555 18.75 -20.96 9.94
CA PRO A 555 19.70 -20.06 9.29
C PRO A 555 19.30 -19.78 7.84
N VAL A 556 19.43 -18.51 7.41
CA VAL A 556 19.07 -18.08 6.05
C VAL A 556 20.20 -17.26 5.42
N LEU A 557 20.26 -17.28 4.10
CA LEU A 557 20.94 -16.26 3.32
C LEU A 557 19.93 -15.17 2.99
N GLY A 558 20.06 -14.00 3.61
CA GLY A 558 19.32 -12.80 3.25
C GLY A 558 19.98 -12.09 2.07
N ILE A 559 19.34 -12.07 0.91
CA ILE A 559 19.74 -11.24 -0.23
C ILE A 559 18.91 -9.96 -0.13
N CYS A 560 19.56 -8.89 0.34
CA CYS A 560 18.89 -7.62 0.59
C CYS A 560 19.37 -6.56 -0.40
N PHE A 561 18.56 -6.29 -1.42
CA PHE A 561 18.84 -5.26 -2.41
C PHE A 561 17.90 -4.07 -2.20
N ASP A 562 18.49 -2.94 -1.84
CA ASP A 562 17.76 -1.75 -1.39
C ASP A 562 18.36 -0.44 -1.90
N GLY A 563 17.61 0.65 -1.63
CA GLY A 563 18.00 2.00 -1.99
C GLY A 563 19.20 2.50 -1.20
N THR A 564 19.08 2.57 0.11
CA THR A 564 20.18 2.92 1.04
C THR A 564 19.78 2.58 2.48
N GLY A 565 20.66 1.91 3.21
CA GLY A 565 20.55 1.69 4.65
C GLY A 565 21.88 1.89 5.35
N TYR A 566 21.88 2.22 6.63
CA TYR A 566 23.09 2.47 7.40
C TYR A 566 23.80 1.18 7.78
N GLY A 567 25.03 1.01 7.29
CA GLY A 567 25.88 -0.15 7.56
C GLY A 567 26.55 -0.10 8.92
N THR A 568 26.94 -1.27 9.44
CA THR A 568 27.68 -1.39 10.72
C THR A 568 29.10 -0.85 10.63
N ASP A 569 29.61 -0.67 9.42
CA ASP A 569 30.95 -0.12 9.10
C ASP A 569 30.94 1.40 8.84
N GLY A 570 29.80 2.06 9.01
CA GLY A 570 29.63 3.49 8.76
C GLY A 570 29.46 3.86 7.29
N THR A 571 29.35 2.87 6.39
CA THR A 571 29.04 3.07 4.97
C THR A 571 27.54 2.92 4.73
N LEU A 572 27.05 3.23 3.53
CA LEU A 572 25.67 2.98 3.12
C LEU A 572 25.61 1.64 2.38
N TRP A 573 24.82 0.73 2.88
CA TRP A 573 24.56 -0.58 2.31
C TRP A 573 23.33 -0.56 1.40
N GLY A 574 23.12 -1.67 0.64
CA GLY A 574 21.92 -1.88 -0.17
C GLY A 574 22.10 -2.84 -1.35
N GLY A 575 23.16 -3.66 -1.34
CA GLY A 575 23.36 -4.77 -2.28
C GLY A 575 24.07 -5.91 -1.56
N GLU A 576 23.39 -6.51 -0.56
CA GLU A 576 24.01 -7.29 0.50
C GLU A 576 23.58 -8.75 0.47
N PHE A 577 24.53 -9.63 0.82
CA PHE A 577 24.32 -11.05 1.09
C PHE A 577 24.64 -11.29 2.56
N LEU A 578 23.61 -11.55 3.36
CA LEU A 578 23.68 -11.60 4.81
C LEU A 578 23.38 -13.01 5.30
N TYR A 579 24.29 -13.61 6.05
CA TYR A 579 23.95 -14.76 6.88
C TYR A 579 23.16 -14.28 8.08
N CYS A 580 21.95 -14.77 8.26
CA CYS A 580 21.12 -14.41 9.40
C CYS A 580 20.59 -15.66 10.12
N HIS A 581 20.72 -15.67 11.44
CA HIS A 581 20.11 -16.67 12.30
C HIS A 581 19.74 -16.04 13.64
N LYS A 582 18.45 -15.95 13.94
CA LYS A 582 17.95 -15.25 15.13
C LYS A 582 18.46 -13.79 15.17
N SER A 583 19.10 -13.39 16.26
CA SER A 583 19.69 -12.04 16.41
C SER A 583 21.09 -11.89 15.79
N TYR A 584 21.67 -12.96 15.26
CA TYR A 584 22.99 -12.92 14.64
C TYR A 584 22.89 -12.56 13.16
N MET A 585 23.75 -11.67 12.71
CA MET A 585 23.92 -11.26 11.31
C MET A 585 25.42 -11.17 10.97
N GLU A 586 25.79 -11.70 9.82
CA GLU A 586 27.13 -11.58 9.23
C GLU A 586 27.02 -11.20 7.75
N ARG A 587 27.77 -10.19 7.33
CA ARG A 587 27.86 -9.78 5.92
C ARG A 587 28.80 -10.73 5.19
N LEU A 588 28.27 -11.61 4.32
CA LEU A 588 29.06 -12.57 3.55
C LEU A 588 29.60 -11.99 2.26
N ALA A 589 28.76 -11.28 1.49
CA ALA A 589 29.11 -10.71 0.20
C ALA A 589 28.31 -9.42 -0.05
N HIS A 590 28.76 -8.63 -1.04
CA HIS A 590 28.10 -7.37 -1.37
C HIS A 590 28.46 -6.86 -2.78
N LEU A 591 27.71 -5.88 -3.28
CA LEU A 591 28.12 -5.04 -4.41
C LEU A 591 29.35 -4.19 -4.04
N SER A 592 30.27 -3.98 -4.97
CA SER A 592 31.43 -3.10 -4.73
C SER A 592 30.96 -1.70 -4.35
N SER A 593 31.62 -1.10 -3.38
CA SER A 593 31.26 0.26 -2.93
C SER A 593 31.65 1.30 -3.95
N ALA A 594 30.75 2.24 -4.21
CA ALA A 594 31.00 3.43 -5.00
C ALA A 594 30.60 4.69 -4.19
N PRO A 595 31.32 5.80 -4.29
CA PRO A 595 31.01 6.99 -3.52
C PRO A 595 29.73 7.68 -4.02
N LEU A 596 29.10 8.43 -3.13
CA LEU A 596 27.97 9.32 -3.41
C LEU A 596 28.43 10.78 -3.41
N PRO A 597 28.71 11.40 -4.56
CA PRO A 597 29.20 12.77 -4.65
C PRO A 597 28.17 13.80 -4.21
N GLY A 598 28.32 14.31 -2.97
CA GLY A 598 27.37 15.22 -2.34
C GLY A 598 26.37 14.53 -1.39
N GLY A 599 26.54 13.23 -1.12
CA GLY A 599 25.68 12.48 -0.19
C GLY A 599 24.24 12.38 -0.67
N GLU A 600 23.29 12.88 0.11
CA GLU A 600 21.84 12.81 -0.19
C GLU A 600 21.45 13.43 -1.56
N ILE A 601 22.16 14.49 -1.99
CA ILE A 601 21.92 15.07 -3.33
C ILE A 601 22.21 14.05 -4.42
N ALA A 602 23.21 13.17 -4.26
CA ALA A 602 23.50 12.14 -5.26
C ALA A 602 22.37 11.09 -5.36
N VAL A 603 21.57 10.89 -4.31
CA VAL A 603 20.37 10.06 -4.36
C VAL A 603 19.29 10.71 -5.25
N ARG A 604 19.13 12.03 -5.16
CA ARG A 604 18.16 12.78 -5.99
C ARG A 604 18.67 13.06 -7.40
N GLU A 605 19.99 13.13 -7.58
CA GLU A 605 20.69 13.46 -8.84
C GLU A 605 21.66 12.33 -9.24
N PRO A 606 21.18 11.18 -9.74
CA PRO A 606 22.01 10.00 -10.07
C PRO A 606 23.18 10.25 -11.03
N TRP A 607 23.07 11.27 -11.88
CA TRP A 607 24.16 11.66 -12.77
C TRP A 607 25.49 11.93 -12.04
N ARG A 608 25.43 12.29 -10.76
CA ARG A 608 26.63 12.58 -9.95
C ARG A 608 27.47 11.33 -9.74
N GLN A 609 26.81 10.21 -9.40
CA GLN A 609 27.50 8.94 -9.24
C GLN A 609 27.91 8.36 -10.60
N ALA A 610 27.08 8.50 -11.63
CA ALA A 610 27.42 8.12 -13.00
C ALA A 610 28.67 8.86 -13.50
N LEU A 611 28.78 10.16 -13.22
CA LEU A 611 29.96 10.96 -13.57
C LEU A 611 31.21 10.46 -12.84
N TRP A 612 31.10 10.04 -11.58
CA TRP A 612 32.23 9.45 -10.85
C TRP A 612 32.67 8.14 -11.55
N TYR A 613 31.76 7.22 -11.89
CA TYR A 613 32.12 5.99 -12.61
C TYR A 613 32.82 6.27 -13.95
N VAL A 614 32.30 7.20 -14.72
CA VAL A 614 32.89 7.61 -16.00
C VAL A 614 34.33 8.12 -15.82
N ASN A 615 34.58 8.97 -14.83
CA ASN A 615 35.90 9.52 -14.58
C ASN A 615 36.90 8.48 -14.07
N GLN A 616 36.43 7.45 -13.31
CA GLN A 616 37.29 6.33 -12.91
C GLN A 616 37.66 5.43 -14.10
N LEU A 617 36.70 5.21 -15.01
CA LEU A 617 36.87 4.31 -16.16
C LEU A 617 37.68 4.96 -17.31
N TYR A 618 37.52 6.26 -17.50
CA TYR A 618 38.07 7.03 -18.62
C TYR A 618 38.61 8.38 -18.15
N PRO A 619 39.74 8.38 -17.39
CA PRO A 619 40.26 9.61 -16.79
C PRO A 619 40.75 10.62 -17.83
N ASP A 620 41.29 10.17 -18.99
CA ASP A 620 41.93 11.03 -19.97
C ASP A 620 41.07 11.29 -21.21
N ALA A 621 40.38 10.26 -21.71
CA ALA A 621 39.65 10.34 -22.98
C ALA A 621 38.40 9.48 -22.95
N PRO A 622 37.23 10.01 -22.58
CA PRO A 622 35.98 9.25 -22.63
C PRO A 622 35.56 8.98 -24.08
N PRO A 623 34.79 7.87 -24.28
CA PRO A 623 34.21 7.59 -25.60
C PRO A 623 33.26 8.72 -26.05
N LYS A 624 33.09 8.88 -27.40
CA LYS A 624 32.19 9.90 -27.93
C LYS A 624 30.76 9.83 -27.44
N VAL A 625 30.25 8.64 -27.15
CA VAL A 625 28.92 8.46 -26.59
C VAL A 625 28.81 9.07 -25.17
N ILE A 626 29.89 8.99 -24.41
CA ILE A 626 29.99 9.58 -23.06
C ILE A 626 30.20 11.10 -23.16
N GLU A 627 30.94 11.62 -24.14
CA GLU A 627 31.00 13.05 -24.35
C GLU A 627 29.60 13.66 -24.59
N ARG A 628 28.79 13.05 -25.47
CA ARG A 628 27.41 13.46 -25.71
C ARG A 628 26.54 13.35 -24.45
N TRP A 629 26.72 12.28 -23.67
CA TRP A 629 26.01 12.13 -22.39
C TRP A 629 26.39 13.26 -21.41
N LYS A 630 27.67 13.63 -21.31
CA LYS A 630 28.12 14.77 -20.50
C LYS A 630 27.49 16.10 -20.93
N GLU A 631 27.22 16.29 -22.23
CA GLU A 631 26.53 17.49 -22.76
C GLU A 631 25.09 17.58 -22.29
N SER A 632 24.44 16.44 -22.00
CA SER A 632 23.06 16.37 -21.52
C SER A 632 22.92 16.61 -20.00
N LEU A 633 24.02 16.63 -19.25
CA LEU A 633 24.01 16.79 -17.79
C LEU A 633 23.55 18.19 -17.34
N PRO A 634 22.99 18.30 -16.13
CA PRO A 634 22.62 19.59 -15.55
C PRO A 634 23.77 20.58 -15.49
N LYS A 635 23.48 21.87 -15.63
CA LYS A 635 24.48 22.95 -15.57
C LYS A 635 25.35 22.82 -14.30
N GLY A 636 26.66 23.02 -14.48
CA GLY A 636 27.62 22.96 -13.37
C GLY A 636 28.28 21.60 -13.17
N TRP A 637 27.96 20.58 -13.98
CA TRP A 637 28.58 19.26 -13.89
C TRP A 637 30.13 19.33 -13.99
N GLN A 638 30.68 20.26 -14.79
CA GLN A 638 32.13 20.48 -14.94
C GLN A 638 32.79 20.91 -13.61
N VAL A 639 32.06 21.62 -12.76
CA VAL A 639 32.55 22.02 -11.43
C VAL A 639 32.65 20.79 -10.54
N LEU A 640 31.59 19.96 -10.54
CA LEU A 640 31.62 18.70 -9.78
C LEU A 640 32.75 17.79 -10.26
N GLU A 641 32.92 17.63 -11.58
CA GLU A 641 33.98 16.79 -12.15
C GLU A 641 35.37 17.17 -11.63
N LYS A 642 35.67 18.47 -11.58
CA LYS A 642 36.94 18.98 -11.03
C LYS A 642 37.08 18.78 -9.51
N MET A 643 35.94 18.73 -8.80
CA MET A 643 35.94 18.56 -7.35
C MET A 643 36.06 17.09 -6.93
N LEU A 644 35.59 16.14 -7.73
CA LEU A 644 35.53 14.70 -7.39
C LEU A 644 36.83 14.15 -6.77
N PRO A 645 38.04 14.46 -7.30
CA PRO A 645 39.29 13.93 -6.72
C PRO A 645 39.60 14.46 -5.30
N HIS A 646 38.97 15.55 -4.90
CA HIS A 646 39.25 16.26 -3.65
C HIS A 646 38.13 16.16 -2.60
N MET A 647 37.02 15.49 -2.95
CA MET A 647 35.87 15.37 -2.05
C MET A 647 36.01 14.16 -1.10
N GLN A 648 35.70 14.37 0.16
CA GLN A 648 35.32 13.25 1.04
C GLN A 648 33.90 12.81 0.70
N MET A 649 33.74 11.53 0.39
CA MET A 649 32.48 10.98 -0.07
C MET A 649 32.10 9.74 0.73
N ILE A 650 30.81 9.64 1.10
CA ILE A 650 30.25 8.45 1.72
C ILE A 650 30.26 7.33 0.68
N GLN A 651 30.74 6.16 1.09
CA GLN A 651 30.77 4.97 0.26
C GLN A 651 29.43 4.24 0.34
N SER A 652 28.99 3.65 -0.77
CA SER A 652 27.73 2.93 -0.84
C SER A 652 27.83 1.69 -1.72
N SER A 653 27.34 0.55 -1.21
CA SER A 653 27.14 -0.71 -1.95
C SER A 653 25.70 -0.86 -2.45
N SER A 654 24.95 0.22 -2.59
CA SER A 654 23.52 0.21 -2.92
C SER A 654 23.23 -0.32 -4.32
N GLY A 655 22.36 -1.34 -4.37
CA GLY A 655 21.76 -1.82 -5.62
C GLY A 655 20.91 -0.75 -6.30
N GLY A 656 20.08 -0.03 -5.54
CA GLY A 656 19.24 1.06 -6.08
C GLY A 656 20.05 2.16 -6.75
N ARG A 657 21.17 2.56 -6.16
CA ARG A 657 22.07 3.58 -6.74
C ARG A 657 22.75 3.08 -8.02
N LEU A 658 23.00 1.78 -8.13
CA LEU A 658 23.52 1.19 -9.37
C LEU A 658 22.48 1.25 -10.50
N PHE A 659 21.21 0.92 -10.22
CA PHE A 659 20.10 1.09 -11.17
C PHE A 659 19.99 2.54 -11.65
N ASP A 660 20.04 3.49 -10.74
CA ASP A 660 19.96 4.92 -11.03
C ASP A 660 21.13 5.41 -11.89
N THR A 661 22.35 4.94 -11.59
CA THR A 661 23.56 5.22 -12.36
C THR A 661 23.41 4.76 -13.81
N VAL A 662 22.96 3.51 -14.00
CA VAL A 662 22.75 2.93 -15.34
C VAL A 662 21.65 3.68 -16.09
N ALA A 663 20.53 3.97 -15.44
CA ALA A 663 19.45 4.74 -16.06
C ALA A 663 19.90 6.13 -16.50
N SER A 664 20.75 6.80 -15.72
CA SER A 664 21.33 8.10 -16.10
C SER A 664 22.28 7.98 -17.31
N LEU A 665 23.14 6.95 -17.35
CA LEU A 665 24.05 6.71 -18.49
C LEU A 665 23.29 6.40 -19.79
N LEU A 666 22.16 5.71 -19.68
CA LEU A 666 21.28 5.42 -20.81
C LEU A 666 20.41 6.62 -21.25
N GLY A 667 20.50 7.75 -20.56
CA GLY A 667 19.78 8.98 -20.92
C GLY A 667 18.29 8.95 -20.57
N LEU A 668 17.85 8.06 -19.68
CA LEU A 668 16.45 8.00 -19.20
C LEU A 668 16.11 9.21 -18.33
N GLY A 669 17.11 9.81 -17.68
CA GLY A 669 17.00 11.02 -16.89
C GLY A 669 18.22 11.23 -15.99
N HIS A 670 18.32 12.41 -15.39
CA HIS A 670 19.43 12.79 -14.54
C HIS A 670 19.01 13.15 -13.10
N VAL A 671 17.72 13.37 -12.89
CA VAL A 671 17.12 13.80 -11.62
C VAL A 671 15.85 13.01 -11.36
N HIS A 672 15.70 12.53 -10.14
CA HIS A 672 14.47 11.86 -9.73
C HIS A 672 13.30 12.85 -9.62
N LEU A 673 12.18 12.53 -10.24
CA LEU A 673 10.92 13.26 -10.13
C LEU A 673 10.00 12.68 -9.03
N TYR A 674 10.27 11.45 -8.59
CA TYR A 674 9.63 10.75 -7.49
C TYR A 674 10.54 9.57 -7.07
N ASP A 675 10.27 8.95 -5.93
CA ASP A 675 11.06 7.83 -5.41
C ASP A 675 11.20 6.69 -6.43
N ALA A 676 12.42 6.19 -6.60
CA ALA A 676 12.82 5.13 -7.55
C ALA A 676 12.48 5.40 -9.03
N HIS A 677 12.21 6.64 -9.43
CA HIS A 677 11.77 7.03 -10.77
C HIS A 677 12.61 6.39 -11.88
N LEU A 678 13.91 6.58 -11.84
CA LEU A 678 14.80 6.14 -12.93
C LEU A 678 15.00 4.61 -12.94
N ALA A 679 15.04 3.98 -11.77
CA ALA A 679 15.09 2.52 -11.68
C ALA A 679 13.81 1.87 -12.25
N ILE A 680 12.64 2.48 -12.01
CA ILE A 680 11.36 2.02 -12.59
C ILE A 680 11.37 2.22 -14.12
N GLU A 681 11.82 3.36 -14.65
CA GLU A 681 11.91 3.57 -16.11
C GLU A 681 12.88 2.57 -16.75
N LEU A 682 13.99 2.23 -16.09
CA LEU A 682 14.95 1.23 -16.56
C LEU A 682 14.30 -0.17 -16.66
N GLU A 683 13.52 -0.56 -15.64
CA GLU A 683 12.75 -1.80 -15.69
C GLU A 683 11.75 -1.82 -16.85
N GLN A 684 11.02 -0.74 -17.06
CA GLN A 684 10.03 -0.66 -18.15
C GLN A 684 10.67 -0.79 -19.54
N MET A 685 11.90 -0.28 -19.73
CA MET A 685 12.65 -0.46 -20.97
C MET A 685 13.04 -1.91 -21.20
N ALA A 686 13.40 -2.66 -20.17
CA ALA A 686 13.83 -4.06 -20.26
C ALA A 686 12.70 -5.03 -20.65
N LEU A 687 11.42 -4.68 -20.40
CA LEU A 687 10.27 -5.59 -20.63
C LEU A 687 10.04 -5.99 -22.08
N SER A 688 10.61 -5.28 -23.04
CA SER A 688 10.40 -5.52 -24.49
C SER A 688 11.49 -6.38 -25.15
N GLU A 689 12.54 -6.74 -24.41
CA GLU A 689 13.73 -7.39 -24.98
C GLU A 689 14.15 -8.60 -24.14
N VAL A 690 14.91 -9.50 -24.79
CA VAL A 690 15.60 -10.61 -24.08
C VAL A 690 17.04 -10.18 -23.83
N GLY A 691 17.44 -10.18 -22.55
CA GLY A 691 18.78 -9.79 -22.13
C GLY A 691 19.83 -10.86 -22.36
N ASP A 692 21.08 -10.43 -22.58
CA ASP A 692 22.31 -11.24 -22.55
C ASP A 692 23.10 -10.92 -21.27
N ILE A 693 23.98 -11.84 -20.86
CA ILE A 693 24.84 -11.64 -19.68
C ILE A 693 26.06 -10.85 -20.11
N LEU A 694 26.21 -9.65 -19.57
CA LEU A 694 27.39 -8.80 -19.75
C LEU A 694 28.53 -9.25 -18.82
N PRO A 695 29.79 -9.03 -19.20
CA PRO A 695 30.92 -9.24 -18.31
C PRO A 695 30.84 -8.40 -17.04
N MET A 696 30.83 -9.05 -15.88
CA MET A 696 30.94 -8.48 -14.55
C MET A 696 31.95 -9.32 -13.76
N MET A 697 32.85 -8.70 -13.02
CA MET A 697 33.78 -9.46 -12.16
C MET A 697 33.11 -9.82 -10.85
N MET A 698 33.37 -11.05 -10.41
CA MET A 698 33.01 -11.56 -9.09
C MET A 698 34.30 -12.04 -8.40
N ASP A 699 34.80 -11.30 -7.42
CA ASP A 699 36.03 -11.61 -6.70
C ASP A 699 35.83 -11.49 -5.19
N ASN A 700 36.34 -12.45 -4.43
CA ASN A 700 36.36 -12.47 -2.96
C ASN A 700 35.06 -11.96 -2.30
N HIS A 701 33.89 -12.51 -2.74
CA HIS A 701 32.58 -12.15 -2.24
C HIS A 701 32.13 -10.70 -2.57
N VAL A 702 32.73 -10.10 -3.61
CA VAL A 702 32.33 -8.76 -4.10
C VAL A 702 31.88 -8.88 -5.57
N LEU A 703 30.71 -8.36 -5.87
CA LEU A 703 30.19 -8.14 -7.23
C LEU A 703 30.66 -6.77 -7.71
N ASP A 704 31.54 -6.73 -8.70
CA ASP A 704 32.20 -5.48 -9.12
C ASP A 704 31.31 -4.66 -10.07
N SER A 705 30.63 -3.67 -9.53
CA SER A 705 29.80 -2.72 -10.29
C SER A 705 30.60 -1.88 -11.32
N MET A 706 31.91 -1.67 -11.09
CA MET A 706 32.77 -0.92 -12.01
C MET A 706 32.92 -1.66 -13.34
N THR A 707 33.14 -2.98 -13.32
CA THR A 707 33.24 -3.78 -14.55
C THR A 707 31.90 -3.88 -15.27
N LEU A 708 30.79 -3.94 -14.56
CA LEU A 708 29.46 -3.91 -15.17
C LEU A 708 29.19 -2.56 -15.86
N VAL A 709 29.43 -1.44 -15.19
CA VAL A 709 29.27 -0.11 -15.80
C VAL A 709 30.15 0.06 -17.03
N ARG A 710 31.41 -0.44 -17.00
CA ARG A 710 32.29 -0.47 -18.18
C ARG A 710 31.68 -1.28 -19.34
N SER A 711 31.08 -2.43 -19.06
CA SER A 711 30.43 -3.27 -20.07
C SER A 711 29.22 -2.55 -20.69
N ILE A 712 28.41 -1.89 -19.90
CA ILE A 712 27.27 -1.07 -20.38
C ILE A 712 27.75 0.07 -21.30
N ILE A 713 28.81 0.78 -20.93
CA ILE A 713 29.37 1.85 -21.77
C ILE A 713 29.85 1.28 -23.11
N LYS A 714 30.45 0.08 -23.13
CA LYS A 714 30.85 -0.57 -24.39
C LYS A 714 29.67 -0.95 -25.28
N GLU A 715 28.54 -1.39 -24.71
CA GLU A 715 27.33 -1.64 -25.50
C GLU A 715 26.76 -0.33 -26.09
N LEU A 716 26.79 0.76 -25.33
CA LEU A 716 26.45 2.10 -25.85
C LEU A 716 27.36 2.52 -26.99
N GLU A 717 28.69 2.25 -26.93
CA GLU A 717 29.65 2.53 -28.00
C GLU A 717 29.39 1.72 -29.28
N ARG A 718 28.91 0.48 -29.13
CA ARG A 718 28.49 -0.40 -30.24
C ARG A 718 27.18 0.05 -30.87
N GLY A 719 26.45 0.98 -30.24
CA GLY A 719 25.20 1.51 -30.76
C GLY A 719 24.00 0.61 -30.45
N GLU A 720 24.11 -0.27 -29.44
CA GLU A 720 22.98 -1.08 -28.97
C GLU A 720 21.84 -0.19 -28.42
N SER A 721 20.61 -0.67 -28.55
CA SER A 721 19.44 0.06 -28.09
C SER A 721 19.35 0.16 -26.57
N VAL A 722 18.75 1.24 -26.06
CA VAL A 722 18.52 1.43 -24.61
C VAL A 722 17.70 0.28 -24.03
N THR A 723 16.72 -0.24 -24.77
CA THR A 723 15.89 -1.38 -24.38
C THR A 723 16.71 -2.65 -24.20
N LYS A 724 17.59 -2.95 -25.19
CA LYS A 724 18.49 -4.11 -25.14
C LYS A 724 19.47 -4.01 -23.97
N ILE A 725 20.15 -2.87 -23.81
CA ILE A 725 21.12 -2.68 -22.72
C ILE A 725 20.42 -2.77 -21.35
N SER A 726 19.20 -2.26 -21.24
CA SER A 726 18.42 -2.39 -20.00
C SER A 726 18.10 -3.86 -19.70
N ALA A 727 17.71 -4.65 -20.70
CA ALA A 727 17.47 -6.09 -20.54
C ALA A 727 18.76 -6.84 -20.17
N ASP A 728 19.90 -6.52 -20.82
CA ASP A 728 21.21 -7.08 -20.52
C ASP A 728 21.66 -6.79 -19.07
N PHE A 729 21.44 -5.56 -18.61
CA PHE A 729 21.74 -5.16 -17.24
C PHE A 729 20.95 -6.00 -16.22
N HIS A 730 19.64 -6.14 -16.41
CA HIS A 730 18.82 -6.98 -15.53
C HIS A 730 19.24 -8.43 -15.56
N LYS A 731 19.45 -9.00 -16.74
CA LYS A 731 19.88 -10.39 -16.90
C LYS A 731 21.25 -10.65 -16.26
N THR A 732 22.16 -9.69 -16.38
CA THR A 732 23.49 -9.77 -15.75
C THR A 732 23.39 -9.78 -14.23
N LEU A 733 22.60 -8.87 -13.65
CA LEU A 733 22.41 -8.84 -12.20
C LEU A 733 21.75 -10.13 -11.69
N ILE A 734 20.71 -10.63 -12.37
CA ILE A 734 20.07 -11.91 -12.03
C ILE A 734 21.09 -13.03 -11.95
N TYR A 735 21.90 -13.19 -12.99
CA TYR A 735 22.92 -14.24 -13.05
C TYR A 735 23.95 -14.12 -11.92
N TYR A 736 24.57 -12.95 -11.74
CA TYR A 736 25.63 -12.79 -10.74
C TYR A 736 25.11 -12.78 -9.30
N ILE A 737 23.88 -12.32 -9.05
CA ILE A 737 23.22 -12.49 -7.74
C ILE A 737 22.99 -13.99 -7.47
N GLY A 738 22.54 -14.77 -8.46
CA GLY A 738 22.35 -16.19 -8.35
C GLY A 738 23.67 -16.93 -8.04
N GLU A 739 24.72 -16.67 -8.80
CA GLU A 739 26.05 -17.30 -8.60
C GLU A 739 26.67 -16.96 -7.22
N MET A 740 26.56 -15.69 -6.79
CA MET A 740 27.03 -15.29 -5.46
C MET A 740 26.21 -15.97 -4.34
N ALA A 741 24.89 -16.05 -4.52
CA ALA A 741 24.00 -16.70 -3.57
C ALA A 741 24.33 -18.20 -3.44
N LYS A 742 24.48 -18.93 -4.55
CA LYS A 742 24.87 -20.34 -4.57
C LYS A 742 26.19 -20.55 -3.80
N ARG A 743 27.20 -19.74 -4.10
CA ARG A 743 28.50 -19.77 -3.40
C ARG A 743 28.37 -19.55 -1.90
N CYS A 744 27.64 -18.52 -1.46
CA CYS A 744 27.42 -18.25 -0.04
C CYS A 744 26.67 -19.39 0.65
N CYS A 745 25.66 -19.96 -0.01
CA CYS A 745 24.89 -21.10 0.48
C CYS A 745 25.75 -22.35 0.65
N GLU A 746 26.60 -22.68 -0.34
CA GLU A 746 27.52 -23.80 -0.28
C GLU A 746 28.54 -23.65 0.86
N GLU A 747 29.19 -22.49 0.99
CA GLU A 747 30.19 -22.20 2.02
C GLU A 747 29.64 -22.28 3.45
N ARG A 748 28.35 -21.92 3.64
CA ARG A 748 27.70 -21.88 4.95
C ARG A 748 26.69 -23.01 5.17
N HIS A 749 26.49 -23.91 4.19
CA HIS A 749 25.52 -25.00 4.23
C HIS A 749 24.08 -24.48 4.50
N ILE A 750 23.66 -23.46 3.75
CA ILE A 750 22.33 -22.83 3.86
C ILE A 750 21.44 -23.35 2.73
N SER A 751 20.19 -23.70 3.06
CA SER A 751 19.16 -24.14 2.10
C SER A 751 17.98 -23.16 1.97
N HIS A 752 17.91 -22.16 2.86
CA HIS A 752 16.85 -21.15 2.90
C HIS A 752 17.39 -19.79 2.45
N ILE A 753 16.73 -19.17 1.49
CA ILE A 753 17.07 -17.86 0.97
C ILE A 753 15.91 -16.90 1.22
N VAL A 754 16.21 -15.70 1.69
CA VAL A 754 15.28 -14.60 1.86
C VAL A 754 15.60 -13.51 0.84
N LEU A 755 14.61 -13.10 0.03
CA LEU A 755 14.71 -11.94 -0.87
C LEU A 755 13.94 -10.75 -0.27
N CYS A 756 14.62 -9.62 -0.04
CA CYS A 756 14.05 -8.43 0.58
C CYS A 756 14.75 -7.15 0.15
N GLY A 757 14.20 -5.98 0.54
CA GLY A 757 14.66 -4.66 0.15
C GLY A 757 13.91 -4.09 -1.06
N GLY A 758 13.88 -2.75 -1.16
CA GLY A 758 13.06 -2.03 -2.12
C GLY A 758 13.38 -2.30 -3.59
N VAL A 759 14.60 -2.73 -3.92
CA VAL A 759 15.00 -3.05 -5.30
C VAL A 759 14.32 -4.31 -5.82
N PHE A 760 13.98 -5.26 -4.96
CA PHE A 760 13.20 -6.45 -5.36
C PHE A 760 11.72 -6.16 -5.66
N GLN A 761 11.26 -4.92 -5.55
CA GLN A 761 10.00 -4.51 -6.17
C GLN A 761 10.08 -4.47 -7.71
N ASN A 762 11.27 -4.48 -8.27
CA ASN A 762 11.52 -4.72 -9.68
C ASN A 762 11.12 -6.16 -10.02
N ARG A 763 10.05 -6.31 -10.83
CA ARG A 763 9.48 -7.61 -11.17
C ARG A 763 10.45 -8.50 -11.93
N ILE A 764 11.21 -7.93 -12.88
CA ILE A 764 12.17 -8.67 -13.70
C ILE A 764 13.26 -9.28 -12.81
N LEU A 765 13.79 -8.46 -11.88
CA LEU A 765 14.84 -8.89 -10.97
C LEU A 765 14.33 -9.97 -10.01
N LEU A 766 13.18 -9.74 -9.36
CA LEU A 766 12.62 -10.69 -8.40
C LEU A 766 12.31 -12.04 -9.06
N GLU A 767 11.57 -12.01 -10.17
CA GLU A 767 11.19 -13.22 -10.92
C GLU A 767 12.43 -13.96 -11.44
N GLY A 768 13.40 -13.22 -11.98
CA GLY A 768 14.64 -13.79 -12.50
C GLY A 768 15.50 -14.46 -11.42
N VAL A 769 15.70 -13.80 -10.28
CA VAL A 769 16.48 -14.35 -9.16
C VAL A 769 15.76 -15.56 -8.52
N MET A 770 14.43 -15.52 -8.41
CA MET A 770 13.66 -16.69 -7.95
C MET A 770 13.82 -17.90 -8.88
N ASN A 771 13.85 -17.68 -10.19
CA ASN A 771 14.04 -18.76 -11.16
C ASN A 771 15.49 -19.27 -11.21
N GLU A 772 16.48 -18.38 -10.98
CA GLU A 772 17.91 -18.75 -10.94
C GLU A 772 18.27 -19.58 -9.71
N LEU A 773 17.47 -19.45 -8.63
CA LEU A 773 17.68 -20.09 -7.32
C LEU A 773 16.58 -21.10 -6.98
N ASP A 774 15.92 -21.71 -7.97
CA ASP A 774 14.77 -22.61 -7.80
C ASP A 774 15.08 -23.91 -7.03
N GLU A 775 16.35 -24.27 -6.92
CA GLU A 775 16.85 -25.38 -6.12
C GLU A 775 16.84 -25.11 -4.60
N TYR A 776 16.70 -23.84 -4.17
CA TYR A 776 16.65 -23.42 -2.78
C TYR A 776 15.22 -23.12 -2.32
N THR A 777 15.01 -23.16 -1.00
CA THR A 777 13.74 -22.71 -0.41
C THR A 777 13.72 -21.18 -0.32
N ILE A 778 13.03 -20.51 -1.25
CA ILE A 778 12.97 -19.04 -1.32
C ILE A 778 11.78 -18.50 -0.52
N HIS A 779 12.06 -17.54 0.34
CA HIS A 779 11.09 -16.82 1.16
C HIS A 779 11.03 -15.34 0.74
N ILE A 780 9.82 -14.85 0.55
CA ILE A 780 9.52 -13.45 0.22
C ILE A 780 8.33 -12.98 1.08
N PRO A 781 8.23 -11.71 1.43
CA PRO A 781 7.08 -11.20 2.17
C PRO A 781 5.86 -11.05 1.24
N THR A 782 4.68 -11.41 1.74
CA THR A 782 3.39 -11.32 1.02
C THR A 782 2.36 -10.46 1.76
N GLU A 783 2.42 -10.43 3.10
CA GLU A 783 1.55 -9.64 3.96
C GLU A 783 2.18 -8.31 4.37
N SER A 784 3.50 -8.27 4.60
CA SER A 784 4.26 -7.04 4.86
C SER A 784 4.92 -6.51 3.58
N PRO A 785 5.14 -5.18 3.46
CA PRO A 785 5.87 -4.65 2.33
C PRO A 785 7.33 -5.15 2.27
N MET A 786 7.81 -5.43 1.05
CA MET A 786 9.18 -5.83 0.78
C MET A 786 10.19 -4.68 0.98
N ASN A 787 9.72 -3.43 0.94
CA ASN A 787 10.48 -2.19 1.15
C ASN A 787 10.45 -1.76 2.63
N ASP A 788 10.93 -0.54 2.93
CA ASP A 788 11.00 0.03 4.28
C ASP A 788 9.70 -0.02 5.08
N GLY A 789 8.53 -0.10 4.41
CA GLY A 789 7.25 -0.30 5.08
C GLY A 789 7.14 -1.61 5.87
N GLY A 790 8.04 -2.58 5.65
CA GLY A 790 8.15 -3.84 6.40
C GLY A 790 9.14 -3.79 7.58
N ILE A 791 10.00 -2.79 7.67
CA ILE A 791 11.10 -2.69 8.65
C ILE A 791 10.60 -2.85 10.10
N ALA A 792 9.48 -2.21 10.44
CA ALA A 792 8.93 -2.27 11.80
C ALA A 792 8.58 -3.70 12.24
N LEU A 793 8.13 -4.57 11.33
CA LEU A 793 7.88 -5.98 11.61
C LEU A 793 9.19 -6.71 11.94
N GLY A 794 10.22 -6.48 11.13
CA GLY A 794 11.55 -7.06 11.37
C GLY A 794 12.18 -6.57 12.67
N GLN A 795 12.01 -5.29 13.00
CA GLN A 795 12.46 -4.73 14.28
C GLN A 795 11.77 -5.42 15.47
N LEU A 796 10.45 -5.66 15.42
CA LEU A 796 9.75 -6.41 16.46
C LEU A 796 10.30 -7.81 16.61
N TRP A 797 10.48 -8.53 15.51
CA TRP A 797 10.98 -9.91 15.54
C TRP A 797 12.39 -9.97 16.12
N LEU A 798 13.31 -9.14 15.63
CA LEU A 798 14.69 -9.09 16.12
C LEU A 798 14.77 -8.65 17.58
N GLY A 799 13.97 -7.67 17.98
CA GLY A 799 13.83 -7.26 19.38
C GLY A 799 13.46 -8.42 20.30
N SER A 800 12.60 -9.33 19.83
CA SER A 800 12.23 -10.54 20.58
C SER A 800 13.37 -11.57 20.68
N GLN A 801 14.24 -11.64 19.68
CA GLN A 801 15.37 -12.58 19.66
C GLN A 801 16.55 -12.11 20.55
N MET A 802 16.71 -10.80 20.75
CA MET A 802 17.77 -10.24 21.61
C MET A 802 17.49 -10.38 23.10
N GLN A 803 16.28 -10.76 23.47
CA GLN A 803 15.88 -11.00 24.87
C GLN A 803 16.07 -12.45 25.33
N ARG A 804 16.27 -13.35 24.40
CA ARG A 804 16.51 -14.78 24.65
C ARG A 804 18.00 -15.09 24.71
#